data_25ae3f4e0042ee62fe971e050042d79d
#
_entry.id   25ae3f4e0042ee62fe971e050042d79d
#
_cell.length_a   1.000
_cell.length_b   1.000
_cell.length_c   1.000
_cell.angle_alpha   90.00
_cell.angle_beta   90.00
_cell.angle_gamma   90.00
#
_symmetry.space_group_name_H-M   'P 1'
#
loop_
_entity.id
_entity.type
_entity.pdbx_description
1 polymer ?
#
loop_
_entity_poly.entity_id
_entity_poly.type
_entity_poly.pdbx_seq_one_letter_code
_entity_poly.pdbx_strand_id
1 'polypeptide(L)'
;MLRFLAPIRVRQCRLPLPVHLPLRLRLLLTGALVLLAALGGRAAEVFDPARIEREVLAAGLHDPLQMDALPNGDVLIAEMHGTLKRWRAATRDVIEVGRVPVMVSVELGLIGVAAAGDFAQSGNVFLFFCPAAKRDSLRLARLTIGADGRLDLASEKVLLEYPIEFHGAIHMGGGLFFDKARGHLILGTGDNSPPISGPPVDISPAGLMRDALRSSGNSQDLRGKILRIRPRADGGYDIPPGNLFTDPTQGRPEIFAMGVRNGFHTSVDPKTGWIAWGDVGPNTNPGSGSVGYDEFNLATKAGNFGHPMFTGPNEPYRSLGTDGKPGEFFDAARPLNHSPRNTGMKELPPALPALLWYPTTASKEFPELGSGARSAMAGPFHHFDAAVKSDLKLPQHFDGALFIYEWTRNWIKVVRLTAEGKLVGIEPFASPFVFRKPMDIKFAPDHTMFVLEYGDKWHGNTDGQLLRLSYRRGNRPPVAALAASPFAGKQPLEVRFDAGASRDADGDALKFAWDFGGGKTSSETAPRCTFTEPGQHTVALKVTDAAGAVSETRTVITVGNAAPLVEILAPPNGGFFDPGQTVNFQVRVTDAEDGNLAPERVTVQGAYRAARSGDAVHPALAMMQRTTCFACHTVREKSAGPSYLEIARKYQNDAPAREKLAAKIISGGGGVWGPHIPMPPHPQHTLGETQLMADWILGLARSPEATAVTGLTGTVKTTAGGERQDGGVFVITAACQDNGAAGLPPLRGSAEHILHARKRKAALHDASQGVEVVDFMEGGHGLVARLTHGGWLKFSKVNLASIESLTLRFAPFAAVALEARAGSPQGPLVAQTGPLDAADGFREVTIPVTDPGGVNDLVFLARTEPARKGSVLDLDWVHFAKKKTPAAARP
;
A
#
# COMPACT_ATOMS: atom_id res chain seq x y z
N MET A 1 31.56 -23.36 -7.70
CA MET A 1 32.63 -22.92 -8.61
C MET A 1 32.51 -21.40 -8.77
N LEU A 2 33.30 -20.71 -7.95
CA LEU A 2 33.53 -19.26 -8.08
C LEU A 2 34.55 -19.04 -9.17
N ARG A 3 34.31 -18.14 -10.10
CA ARG A 3 35.35 -17.41 -10.84
C ARG A 3 34.86 -16.04 -11.26
N PHE A 4 35.41 -15.04 -10.61
CA PHE A 4 35.95 -13.77 -11.09
C PHE A 4 35.16 -12.98 -12.17
N LEU A 5 34.61 -11.85 -11.75
CA LEU A 5 34.50 -10.67 -12.59
C LEU A 5 35.43 -9.59 -11.99
N ALA A 6 36.52 -9.36 -12.65
CA ALA A 6 37.45 -8.28 -12.39
C ALA A 6 36.96 -6.99 -13.07
N PRO A 7 37.27 -5.80 -12.55
CA PRO A 7 36.85 -4.53 -13.14
C PRO A 7 37.58 -4.28 -14.46
N ILE A 8 36.83 -4.00 -15.51
CA ILE A 8 37.34 -3.56 -16.79
C ILE A 8 37.95 -2.14 -16.62
N ARG A 9 39.27 -2.07 -16.56
CA ARG A 9 39.97 -0.82 -16.74
C ARG A 9 39.86 -0.41 -18.22
N VAL A 10 39.18 0.71 -18.48
CA VAL A 10 39.21 1.39 -19.77
C VAL A 10 40.65 1.90 -19.98
N ARG A 11 41.43 1.20 -20.78
CA ARG A 11 42.70 1.73 -21.31
C ARG A 11 42.37 2.83 -22.33
N GLN A 12 42.79 4.04 -22.05
CA GLN A 12 42.90 5.10 -23.05
C GLN A 12 43.80 4.61 -24.22
N CYS A 13 43.21 4.19 -25.32
CA CYS A 13 43.92 4.01 -26.57
C CYS A 13 44.26 5.36 -27.15
N ARG A 14 45.48 5.83 -26.91
CA ARG A 14 46.10 6.90 -27.72
C ARG A 14 46.55 6.23 -29.03
N LEU A 15 45.80 6.39 -30.10
CA LEU A 15 46.24 6.11 -31.44
C LEU A 15 47.15 7.25 -31.89
N PRO A 16 48.42 6.99 -32.29
CA PRO A 16 49.29 8.01 -32.85
C PRO A 16 48.79 8.34 -34.29
N LEU A 17 48.40 9.58 -34.50
CA LEU A 17 48.10 10.08 -35.84
C LEU A 17 49.41 10.09 -36.71
N PRO A 18 49.37 9.59 -37.96
CA PRO A 18 50.53 9.60 -38.81
C PRO A 18 51.02 11.03 -39.13
N VAL A 19 52.33 11.19 -39.10
CA VAL A 19 53.06 12.49 -39.12
C VAL A 19 52.97 13.23 -40.46
N HIS A 20 52.26 12.73 -41.44
CA HIS A 20 52.29 13.26 -42.83
C HIS A 20 50.94 13.80 -43.36
N LEU A 21 50.04 14.32 -42.52
CA LEU A 21 48.86 15.00 -43.04
C LEU A 21 49.16 16.50 -43.24
N PRO A 22 48.77 17.09 -44.39
CA PRO A 22 48.98 18.50 -44.64
C PRO A 22 48.21 19.40 -43.63
N LEU A 23 48.81 20.49 -43.23
CA LEU A 23 48.36 21.38 -42.15
C LEU A 23 46.91 21.86 -42.31
N ARG A 24 46.39 21.97 -43.54
CA ARG A 24 44.96 22.34 -43.84
C ARG A 24 44.01 21.22 -43.48
N LEU A 25 44.39 19.97 -43.51
CA LEU A 25 43.54 18.84 -43.14
C LEU A 25 43.50 18.64 -41.61
N ARG A 26 44.58 18.99 -40.93
CA ARG A 26 44.66 19.01 -39.45
C ARG A 26 43.78 20.10 -38.87
N LEU A 27 43.76 21.28 -39.49
CA LEU A 27 42.89 22.40 -39.09
C LEU A 27 41.41 22.12 -39.38
N LEU A 28 41.08 21.38 -40.43
CA LEU A 28 39.70 20.93 -40.73
C LEU A 28 39.24 19.81 -39.78
N LEU A 29 40.10 18.86 -39.44
CA LEU A 29 39.79 17.78 -38.47
C LEU A 29 39.71 18.31 -37.02
N THR A 30 40.56 19.24 -36.61
CA THR A 30 40.46 19.92 -35.31
C THR A 30 39.26 20.86 -35.29
N GLY A 31 38.94 21.57 -36.37
CA GLY A 31 37.70 22.36 -36.47
C GLY A 31 36.43 21.50 -36.41
N ALA A 32 36.42 20.32 -37.09
CA ALA A 32 35.31 19.37 -37.03
C ALA A 32 35.18 18.69 -35.65
N LEU A 33 36.29 18.39 -34.97
CA LEU A 33 36.25 17.86 -33.58
C LEU A 33 35.79 18.94 -32.58
N VAL A 34 36.21 20.19 -32.78
CA VAL A 34 35.73 21.31 -31.92
C VAL A 34 34.28 21.65 -32.23
N LEU A 35 33.83 21.54 -33.51
CA LEU A 35 32.41 21.71 -33.86
C LEU A 35 31.55 20.54 -33.37
N LEU A 36 32.04 19.28 -33.36
CA LEU A 36 31.37 18.13 -32.73
C LEU A 36 31.36 18.25 -31.20
N ALA A 37 32.37 18.84 -30.59
CA ALA A 37 32.39 19.15 -29.15
C ALA A 37 31.52 20.38 -28.79
N ALA A 38 31.31 21.31 -29.70
CA ALA A 38 30.42 22.46 -29.53
C ALA A 38 28.93 22.13 -29.87
N LEU A 39 28.65 21.07 -30.65
CA LEU A 39 27.36 20.42 -30.77
C LEU A 39 27.20 19.42 -29.62
N GLY A 40 27.62 19.82 -28.42
CA GLY A 40 27.46 19.06 -27.21
C GLY A 40 25.99 18.59 -27.06
N GLY A 41 25.70 17.45 -27.67
CA GLY A 41 24.55 16.69 -27.29
C GLY A 41 24.70 16.48 -25.78
N ARG A 42 23.92 17.18 -24.97
CA ARG A 42 23.75 16.83 -23.57
C ARG A 42 23.49 15.33 -23.59
N ALA A 43 24.35 14.56 -22.98
CA ALA A 43 24.07 13.15 -22.72
C ALA A 43 22.65 13.10 -22.18
N ALA A 44 21.81 12.25 -22.79
CA ALA A 44 20.42 12.12 -22.35
C ALA A 44 20.45 11.91 -20.83
N GLU A 45 19.71 12.75 -20.10
CA GLU A 45 19.62 12.69 -18.65
C GLU A 45 19.19 11.28 -18.27
N VAL A 46 20.06 10.53 -17.58
CA VAL A 46 19.73 9.19 -17.10
C VAL A 46 18.72 9.37 -15.97
N PHE A 47 17.55 8.76 -16.11
CA PHE A 47 16.54 8.81 -15.07
C PHE A 47 17.01 8.10 -13.81
N ASP A 48 17.02 8.81 -12.70
CA ASP A 48 17.29 8.28 -11.35
C ASP A 48 16.00 8.36 -10.51
N PRO A 49 15.36 7.23 -10.18
CA PRO A 49 14.14 7.20 -9.38
C PRO A 49 14.29 7.87 -8.00
N ALA A 50 15.51 7.89 -7.43
CA ALA A 50 15.78 8.50 -6.15
C ALA A 50 15.68 10.04 -6.18
N ARG A 51 15.59 10.64 -7.36
CA ARG A 51 15.42 12.09 -7.55
C ARG A 51 13.96 12.53 -7.65
N ILE A 52 13.01 11.59 -7.57
CA ILE A 52 11.59 11.94 -7.42
C ILE A 52 11.36 12.36 -5.97
N GLU A 53 10.84 13.55 -5.80
CA GLU A 53 10.43 14.09 -4.50
C GLU A 53 8.91 14.08 -4.36
N ARG A 54 8.44 13.80 -3.16
CA ARG A 54 7.02 13.83 -2.79
C ARG A 54 6.77 14.96 -1.81
N GLU A 55 5.85 15.85 -2.14
CA GLU A 55 5.40 16.93 -1.28
C GLU A 55 3.90 16.80 -1.03
N VAL A 56 3.46 16.94 0.22
CA VAL A 56 2.03 17.04 0.56
C VAL A 56 1.60 18.50 0.43
N LEU A 57 0.71 18.80 -0.52
CA LEU A 57 0.19 20.13 -0.75
C LEU A 57 -1.05 20.43 0.09
N ALA A 58 -1.91 19.43 0.27
CA ALA A 58 -3.10 19.50 1.11
C ALA A 58 -3.36 18.14 1.75
N ALA A 59 -3.91 18.16 2.96
CA ALA A 59 -4.37 16.99 3.70
C ALA A 59 -5.76 17.24 4.29
N GLY A 60 -6.40 16.19 4.80
CA GLY A 60 -7.72 16.33 5.40
C GLY A 60 -8.84 16.46 4.35
N LEU A 61 -8.65 15.91 3.16
CA LEU A 61 -9.69 15.82 2.15
C LEU A 61 -10.67 14.69 2.48
N HIS A 62 -11.96 14.90 2.20
CA HIS A 62 -13.03 13.98 2.56
C HIS A 62 -13.50 13.19 1.33
N ASP A 63 -13.11 11.91 1.23
CA ASP A 63 -13.43 11.03 0.09
C ASP A 63 -13.23 11.73 -1.26
N PRO A 64 -12.03 12.27 -1.59
CA PRO A 64 -11.79 12.99 -2.83
C PRO A 64 -11.76 12.02 -4.01
N LEU A 65 -12.56 12.27 -5.06
CA LEU A 65 -12.73 11.35 -6.20
C LEU A 65 -12.04 11.79 -7.47
N GLN A 66 -12.01 13.08 -7.76
CA GLN A 66 -11.36 13.60 -8.97
C GLN A 66 -10.82 15.00 -8.75
N MET A 67 -9.79 15.36 -9.50
CA MET A 67 -9.24 16.70 -9.54
C MET A 67 -9.06 17.21 -10.97
N ASP A 68 -8.94 18.54 -11.14
CA ASP A 68 -8.45 19.13 -12.38
C ASP A 68 -7.47 20.26 -12.08
N ALA A 69 -6.39 20.31 -12.88
CA ALA A 69 -5.34 21.31 -12.76
C ALA A 69 -5.65 22.54 -13.58
N LEU A 70 -5.68 23.73 -12.94
CA LEU A 70 -5.96 25.00 -13.56
C LEU A 70 -4.69 25.64 -14.15
N PRO A 71 -4.82 26.52 -15.17
CA PRO A 71 -3.66 27.15 -15.80
C PRO A 71 -2.77 27.99 -14.87
N ASN A 72 -3.33 28.51 -13.78
CA ASN A 72 -2.58 29.27 -12.77
C ASN A 72 -1.91 28.37 -11.70
N GLY A 73 -1.96 27.05 -11.85
CA GLY A 73 -1.38 26.10 -10.91
C GLY A 73 -2.31 25.67 -9.77
N ASP A 74 -3.50 26.25 -9.62
CA ASP A 74 -4.49 25.81 -8.65
C ASP A 74 -5.07 24.45 -9.06
N VAL A 75 -5.69 23.76 -8.10
CA VAL A 75 -6.32 22.46 -8.34
C VAL A 75 -7.76 22.47 -7.81
N LEU A 76 -8.72 22.15 -8.69
CA LEU A 76 -10.10 21.85 -8.29
C LEU A 76 -10.16 20.40 -7.81
N ILE A 77 -10.92 20.13 -6.74
CA ILE A 77 -11.06 18.83 -6.13
C ILE A 77 -12.54 18.55 -5.86
N ALA A 78 -13.06 17.49 -6.44
CA ALA A 78 -14.40 16.99 -6.17
C ALA A 78 -14.38 15.97 -5.03
N GLU A 79 -15.10 16.24 -3.94
CA GLU A 79 -15.32 15.31 -2.86
C GLU A 79 -16.69 14.63 -3.01
N MET A 80 -16.76 13.32 -2.74
CA MET A 80 -17.94 12.47 -2.94
C MET A 80 -19.23 13.06 -2.35
N HIS A 81 -19.12 13.75 -1.23
CA HIS A 81 -20.25 14.32 -0.50
C HIS A 81 -20.81 15.63 -1.11
N GLY A 82 -20.38 15.96 -2.35
CA GLY A 82 -20.88 17.10 -3.11
C GLY A 82 -20.06 18.37 -2.96
N THR A 83 -19.01 18.38 -2.13
CA THR A 83 -18.16 19.55 -1.93
C THR A 83 -17.18 19.70 -3.08
N LEU A 84 -17.15 20.87 -3.70
CA LEU A 84 -16.10 21.28 -4.62
C LEU A 84 -15.12 22.16 -3.87
N LYS A 85 -13.86 21.74 -3.82
CA LYS A 85 -12.75 22.47 -3.19
C LYS A 85 -11.77 22.98 -4.23
N ARG A 86 -10.98 23.98 -3.85
CA ARG A 86 -9.86 24.51 -4.64
C ARG A 86 -8.64 24.66 -3.75
N TRP A 87 -7.58 23.94 -4.08
CA TRP A 87 -6.25 24.24 -3.56
C TRP A 87 -5.68 25.41 -4.37
N ARG A 88 -5.14 26.43 -3.68
CA ARG A 88 -4.60 27.63 -4.30
C ARG A 88 -3.07 27.61 -4.27
N ALA A 89 -2.44 27.65 -5.45
CA ALA A 89 -0.99 27.59 -5.58
C ALA A 89 -0.27 28.76 -4.89
N ALA A 90 -0.84 29.96 -4.98
CA ALA A 90 -0.23 31.18 -4.46
C ALA A 90 -0.20 31.25 -2.92
N THR A 91 -1.24 30.77 -2.25
CA THR A 91 -1.40 30.82 -0.78
C THR A 91 -1.19 29.48 -0.12
N ARG A 92 -1.15 28.38 -0.89
CA ARG A 92 -0.96 27.00 -0.44
C ARG A 92 -2.02 26.54 0.56
N ASP A 93 -3.24 27.02 0.41
CA ASP A 93 -4.38 26.67 1.26
C ASP A 93 -5.51 26.05 0.42
N VAL A 94 -6.46 25.42 1.12
CA VAL A 94 -7.66 24.83 0.50
C VAL A 94 -8.86 25.63 0.90
N ILE A 95 -9.67 26.03 -0.08
CA ILE A 95 -10.94 26.69 0.14
C ILE A 95 -12.11 25.85 -0.39
N GLU A 96 -13.27 25.95 0.23
CA GLU A 96 -14.52 25.42 -0.33
C GLU A 96 -15.04 26.40 -1.37
N VAL A 97 -15.21 25.91 -2.61
CA VAL A 97 -15.79 26.68 -3.73
C VAL A 97 -17.31 26.66 -3.66
N GLY A 98 -17.88 25.53 -3.25
CA GLY A 98 -19.33 25.34 -3.09
C GLY A 98 -19.71 23.87 -2.92
N ARG A 99 -21.00 23.64 -2.78
CA ARG A 99 -21.55 22.30 -2.58
C ARG A 99 -22.72 22.03 -3.50
N VAL A 100 -22.61 20.96 -4.30
CA VAL A 100 -23.69 20.43 -5.14
C VAL A 100 -24.56 19.50 -4.30
N PRO A 101 -25.90 19.63 -4.33
CA PRO A 101 -26.80 18.68 -3.67
C PRO A 101 -26.76 17.33 -4.36
N VAL A 102 -26.11 16.33 -3.73
CA VAL A 102 -25.92 14.99 -4.29
C VAL A 102 -26.52 13.91 -3.42
N MET A 103 -26.90 12.81 -4.04
CA MET A 103 -27.17 11.55 -3.36
C MET A 103 -25.85 10.80 -3.20
N VAL A 104 -25.50 10.46 -1.98
CA VAL A 104 -24.27 9.72 -1.65
C VAL A 104 -24.59 8.25 -1.37
N SER A 105 -23.93 7.36 -2.05
CA SER A 105 -23.94 5.91 -1.82
C SER A 105 -22.57 5.37 -2.29
N VAL A 106 -22.41 4.07 -2.39
CA VAL A 106 -21.12 3.38 -2.62
C VAL A 106 -20.21 4.02 -3.68
N GLU A 107 -20.75 4.32 -4.87
CA GLU A 107 -20.02 5.02 -5.95
C GLU A 107 -20.81 6.26 -6.45
N LEU A 108 -21.81 6.68 -5.68
CA LEU A 108 -22.63 7.86 -6.01
C LEU A 108 -22.23 9.04 -5.15
N GLY A 109 -22.35 10.21 -5.74
CA GLY A 109 -22.00 11.48 -5.12
C GLY A 109 -21.66 12.53 -6.18
N LEU A 110 -20.75 13.44 -5.85
CA LEU A 110 -20.03 14.25 -6.83
C LEU A 110 -18.81 13.45 -7.28
N ILE A 111 -18.88 12.89 -8.49
CA ILE A 111 -17.95 11.88 -8.97
C ILE A 111 -16.85 12.49 -9.83
N GLY A 112 -17.20 13.46 -10.69
CA GLY A 112 -16.27 14.00 -11.67
C GLY A 112 -16.25 15.53 -11.70
N VAL A 113 -15.06 16.11 -12.00
CA VAL A 113 -14.84 17.53 -12.23
C VAL A 113 -13.87 17.75 -13.39
N ALA A 114 -14.20 18.67 -14.29
CA ALA A 114 -13.29 19.17 -15.31
C ALA A 114 -13.53 20.66 -15.56
N ALA A 115 -12.47 21.46 -15.63
CA ALA A 115 -12.54 22.86 -15.99
C ALA A 115 -12.66 23.02 -17.52
N ALA A 116 -13.48 23.93 -17.97
CA ALA A 116 -13.56 24.27 -19.38
C ALA A 116 -12.23 24.82 -19.92
N GLY A 117 -12.01 24.71 -21.23
CA GLY A 117 -10.78 25.20 -21.85
C GLY A 117 -10.56 26.71 -21.67
N ASP A 118 -11.64 27.48 -21.56
CA ASP A 118 -11.69 28.90 -21.31
C ASP A 118 -11.99 29.29 -19.85
N PHE A 119 -11.75 28.37 -18.92
CA PHE A 119 -12.07 28.51 -17.48
C PHE A 119 -11.59 29.84 -16.89
N ALA A 120 -10.40 30.30 -17.27
CA ALA A 120 -9.84 31.56 -16.75
C ALA A 120 -10.72 32.80 -17.10
N GLN A 121 -11.51 32.73 -18.18
CA GLN A 121 -12.42 33.77 -18.64
C GLN A 121 -13.86 33.50 -18.24
N SER A 122 -14.32 32.26 -18.41
CA SER A 122 -15.72 31.90 -18.26
C SER A 122 -16.10 31.44 -16.83
N GLY A 123 -15.13 30.92 -16.06
CA GLY A 123 -15.38 30.24 -14.80
C GLY A 123 -16.12 28.91 -14.95
N ASN A 124 -16.35 28.42 -16.16
CA ASN A 124 -17.14 27.23 -16.41
C ASN A 124 -16.43 25.95 -15.96
N VAL A 125 -17.15 25.09 -15.22
CA VAL A 125 -16.76 23.76 -14.83
C VAL A 125 -17.81 22.75 -15.22
N PHE A 126 -17.36 21.55 -15.59
CA PHE A 126 -18.23 20.40 -15.83
C PHE A 126 -18.20 19.50 -14.60
N LEU A 127 -19.37 19.12 -14.12
CA LEU A 127 -19.53 18.26 -12.97
C LEU A 127 -20.35 17.02 -13.35
N PHE A 128 -19.93 15.85 -12.87
CA PHE A 128 -20.65 14.60 -13.03
C PHE A 128 -21.08 14.08 -11.67
N PHE A 129 -22.37 13.89 -11.45
CA PHE A 129 -22.92 13.61 -10.12
C PHE A 129 -24.29 12.93 -10.17
N CYS A 130 -24.69 12.33 -9.03
CA CYS A 130 -26.05 11.85 -8.79
C CYS A 130 -26.86 12.95 -8.08
N PRO A 131 -27.89 13.57 -8.70
CA PRO A 131 -28.64 14.65 -8.04
C PRO A 131 -29.45 14.15 -6.85
N ALA A 132 -29.44 14.88 -5.72
CA ALA A 132 -30.23 14.53 -4.54
C ALA A 132 -31.73 14.49 -4.83
N ALA A 133 -32.23 15.33 -5.74
CA ALA A 133 -33.65 15.40 -6.13
C ALA A 133 -34.07 14.29 -7.11
N LYS A 134 -33.09 13.63 -7.78
CA LYS A 134 -33.37 12.56 -8.76
C LYS A 134 -32.35 11.44 -8.58
N ARG A 135 -32.56 10.61 -7.58
CA ARG A 135 -31.63 9.58 -7.10
C ARG A 135 -31.42 8.41 -8.05
N ASP A 136 -32.26 8.26 -9.04
CA ASP A 136 -32.26 7.22 -10.06
C ASP A 136 -31.65 7.69 -11.39
N SER A 137 -30.83 8.74 -11.35
CA SER A 137 -30.13 9.25 -12.55
C SER A 137 -28.71 9.71 -12.23
N LEU A 138 -27.84 9.68 -13.24
CA LEU A 138 -26.57 10.36 -13.27
C LEU A 138 -26.63 11.53 -14.23
N ARG A 139 -26.02 12.65 -13.82
CA ARG A 139 -26.07 13.93 -14.54
C ARG A 139 -24.68 14.46 -14.82
N LEU A 140 -24.44 14.84 -16.07
CA LEU A 140 -23.35 15.69 -16.49
C LEU A 140 -23.88 17.09 -16.71
N ALA A 141 -23.40 18.06 -15.98
CA ALA A 141 -23.83 19.46 -16.08
C ALA A 141 -22.65 20.42 -16.16
N ARG A 142 -22.85 21.55 -16.81
CA ARG A 142 -21.96 22.71 -16.73
C ARG A 142 -22.48 23.67 -15.66
N LEU A 143 -21.59 24.12 -14.78
CA LEU A 143 -21.84 25.19 -13.81
C LEU A 143 -20.74 26.25 -13.93
N THR A 144 -20.93 27.39 -13.27
CA THR A 144 -19.98 28.50 -13.31
C THR A 144 -19.45 28.79 -11.90
N ILE A 145 -18.14 28.95 -11.76
CA ILE A 145 -17.53 29.56 -10.56
C ILE A 145 -17.46 31.08 -10.84
N GLY A 146 -18.16 31.83 -10.04
CA GLY A 146 -18.25 33.30 -10.18
C GLY A 146 -16.92 34.00 -9.90
N ALA A 147 -16.86 35.30 -10.17
CA ALA A 147 -15.71 36.14 -9.86
C ALA A 147 -15.39 36.22 -8.36
N ASP A 148 -16.35 35.93 -7.50
CA ASP A 148 -16.20 35.81 -6.05
C ASP A 148 -15.54 34.47 -5.62
N GLY A 149 -15.24 33.62 -6.60
CA GLY A 149 -14.65 32.27 -6.38
C GLY A 149 -15.64 31.21 -5.91
N ARG A 150 -16.95 31.47 -5.94
CA ARG A 150 -18.00 30.56 -5.49
C ARG A 150 -18.73 29.91 -6.66
N LEU A 151 -19.16 28.66 -6.44
CA LEU A 151 -19.97 27.91 -7.39
C LEU A 151 -21.40 28.48 -7.41
N ASP A 152 -21.84 28.93 -8.57
CA ASP A 152 -23.20 29.37 -8.81
C ASP A 152 -24.07 28.19 -9.23
N LEU A 153 -24.91 27.68 -8.32
CA LEU A 153 -25.83 26.57 -8.60
C LEU A 153 -26.97 26.99 -9.59
N ALA A 154 -27.31 28.27 -9.67
CA ALA A 154 -28.34 28.73 -10.62
C ALA A 154 -27.86 28.73 -12.07
N SER A 155 -26.55 28.67 -12.28
CA SER A 155 -25.93 28.58 -13.61
C SER A 155 -26.00 27.19 -14.23
N GLU A 156 -26.56 26.19 -13.54
CA GLU A 156 -26.57 24.80 -14.00
C GLU A 156 -27.19 24.64 -15.38
N LYS A 157 -26.44 23.99 -16.29
CA LYS A 157 -26.90 23.57 -17.62
C LYS A 157 -26.65 22.09 -17.78
N VAL A 158 -27.72 21.31 -17.79
CA VAL A 158 -27.63 19.85 -17.95
C VAL A 158 -27.24 19.54 -19.41
N LEU A 159 -26.12 18.84 -19.58
CA LEU A 159 -25.64 18.35 -20.88
C LEU A 159 -26.18 16.94 -21.16
N LEU A 160 -25.98 16.02 -20.22
CA LEU A 160 -26.46 14.64 -20.31
C LEU A 160 -27.09 14.24 -18.97
N GLU A 161 -28.17 13.46 -19.05
CA GLU A 161 -28.77 12.78 -17.91
C GLU A 161 -29.30 11.42 -18.36
N TYR A 162 -29.01 10.37 -17.60
CA TYR A 162 -29.46 9.04 -17.93
C TYR A 162 -29.83 8.26 -16.66
N PRO A 163 -30.79 7.31 -16.77
CA PRO A 163 -31.27 6.56 -15.61
C PRO A 163 -30.26 5.52 -15.14
N ILE A 164 -30.32 5.23 -13.81
CA ILE A 164 -29.60 4.15 -13.16
C ILE A 164 -30.55 3.35 -12.29
N GLU A 165 -30.22 2.07 -12.07
CA GLU A 165 -30.85 1.26 -11.03
C GLU A 165 -30.12 1.52 -9.72
N PHE A 166 -30.85 2.02 -8.71
CA PHE A 166 -30.28 2.48 -7.45
C PHE A 166 -29.98 1.33 -6.45
N HIS A 167 -30.78 0.26 -6.45
CA HIS A 167 -30.70 -0.78 -5.46
C HIS A 167 -29.74 -1.90 -5.85
N GLY A 168 -28.66 -2.07 -5.06
CA GLY A 168 -27.70 -3.16 -5.22
C GLY A 168 -26.76 -3.04 -6.42
N ALA A 169 -26.85 -1.94 -7.17
CA ALA A 169 -25.94 -1.65 -8.27
C ALA A 169 -24.81 -0.73 -7.85
N ILE A 170 -23.66 -0.96 -8.42
CA ILE A 170 -22.48 -0.09 -8.43
C ILE A 170 -22.01 0.07 -9.88
N HIS A 171 -20.77 0.41 -10.12
CA HIS A 171 -20.18 0.69 -11.43
C HIS A 171 -20.85 1.90 -12.09
N MET A 172 -20.62 3.05 -11.48
CA MET A 172 -21.18 4.32 -11.94
C MET A 172 -20.29 5.03 -12.95
N GLY A 173 -19.01 4.62 -13.05
CA GLY A 173 -18.03 5.35 -13.83
C GLY A 173 -17.66 6.67 -13.17
N GLY A 174 -17.24 7.67 -13.96
CA GLY A 174 -17.00 9.02 -13.45
C GLY A 174 -15.76 9.71 -14.01
N GLY A 175 -14.96 9.01 -14.82
CA GLY A 175 -13.78 9.59 -15.45
C GLY A 175 -14.11 10.74 -16.37
N LEU A 176 -14.11 11.99 -15.85
CA LEU A 176 -14.41 13.20 -16.63
C LEU A 176 -13.11 13.88 -17.03
N PHE A 177 -12.96 14.19 -18.33
CA PHE A 177 -11.78 14.82 -18.88
C PHE A 177 -12.18 15.85 -19.95
N PHE A 178 -11.61 17.06 -19.89
CA PHE A 178 -11.78 18.05 -20.96
C PHE A 178 -10.50 18.13 -21.81
N ASP A 179 -10.59 17.67 -23.06
CA ASP A 179 -9.52 17.79 -24.04
C ASP A 179 -9.46 19.25 -24.55
N LYS A 180 -8.57 20.04 -23.95
CA LYS A 180 -8.38 21.46 -24.28
C LYS A 180 -7.92 21.68 -25.71
N ALA A 181 -7.21 20.70 -26.30
CA ALA A 181 -6.68 20.83 -27.65
C ALA A 181 -7.79 20.76 -28.73
N ARG A 182 -8.86 19.99 -28.46
CA ARG A 182 -9.94 19.71 -29.41
C ARG A 182 -11.30 20.27 -28.96
N GLY A 183 -11.40 20.74 -27.71
CA GLY A 183 -12.66 21.23 -27.12
C GLY A 183 -13.64 20.10 -26.85
N HIS A 184 -13.16 18.86 -26.62
CA HIS A 184 -14.02 17.72 -26.39
C HIS A 184 -14.11 17.41 -24.89
N LEU A 185 -15.31 17.07 -24.42
CA LEU A 185 -15.57 16.56 -23.11
C LEU A 185 -15.73 15.03 -23.21
N ILE A 186 -14.93 14.30 -22.43
CA ILE A 186 -14.91 12.84 -22.39
C ILE A 186 -15.46 12.41 -21.03
N LEU A 187 -16.37 11.43 -21.03
CA LEU A 187 -16.95 10.87 -19.82
C LEU A 187 -16.92 9.34 -19.90
N GLY A 188 -16.26 8.70 -18.94
CA GLY A 188 -16.40 7.26 -18.71
C GLY A 188 -17.64 6.95 -17.88
N THR A 189 -18.50 6.07 -18.35
CA THR A 189 -19.70 5.63 -17.62
C THR A 189 -19.61 4.15 -17.27
N GLY A 190 -20.16 3.76 -16.13
CA GLY A 190 -20.21 2.36 -15.71
C GLY A 190 -21.45 1.64 -16.24
N ASP A 191 -21.43 0.30 -16.20
CA ASP A 191 -22.50 -0.55 -16.71
C ASP A 191 -23.70 -0.65 -15.77
N ASN A 192 -23.59 -0.09 -14.56
CA ASN A 192 -24.63 -0.11 -13.53
C ASN A 192 -25.07 -1.54 -13.17
N SER A 193 -24.11 -2.44 -13.02
CA SER A 193 -24.32 -3.81 -12.54
C SER A 193 -23.80 -3.98 -11.10
N PRO A 194 -24.25 -5.02 -10.36
CA PRO A 194 -23.72 -5.27 -9.03
C PRO A 194 -22.33 -5.89 -9.06
N PRO A 195 -21.56 -5.80 -7.95
CA PRO A 195 -20.24 -6.40 -7.84
C PRO A 195 -20.35 -7.92 -7.60
N ILE A 196 -20.75 -8.65 -8.61
CA ILE A 196 -20.97 -10.08 -8.53
C ILE A 196 -19.82 -10.90 -9.10
N SER A 197 -19.69 -12.11 -8.53
CA SER A 197 -18.88 -13.17 -9.12
C SER A 197 -19.71 -13.93 -10.17
N GLY A 198 -19.09 -14.19 -11.30
CA GLY A 198 -19.69 -14.94 -12.39
C GLY A 198 -19.83 -14.16 -13.69
N PRO A 199 -20.34 -14.78 -14.76
CA PRO A 199 -20.46 -14.12 -16.04
C PRO A 199 -21.40 -12.91 -15.92
N PRO A 200 -21.06 -11.78 -16.54
CA PRO A 200 -21.85 -10.54 -16.48
C PRO A 200 -23.03 -10.56 -17.45
N VAL A 201 -23.43 -11.73 -17.93
CA VAL A 201 -24.49 -11.94 -18.92
C VAL A 201 -25.47 -13.00 -18.43
N ASP A 202 -26.51 -12.56 -17.72
CA ASP A 202 -27.64 -13.39 -17.29
C ASP A 202 -28.93 -12.80 -17.85
N ILE A 203 -29.37 -13.32 -18.99
CA ILE A 203 -30.55 -12.83 -19.68
C ILE A 203 -31.89 -13.50 -19.19
N SER A 204 -31.82 -14.30 -18.13
CA SER A 204 -33.01 -14.88 -17.50
C SER A 204 -33.93 -13.78 -16.93
N PRO A 205 -35.21 -14.05 -16.68
CA PRO A 205 -36.11 -13.09 -16.06
C PRO A 205 -35.63 -12.55 -14.71
N ALA A 206 -34.93 -13.38 -13.91
CA ALA A 206 -34.33 -13.01 -12.64
C ALA A 206 -32.98 -12.29 -12.79
N GLY A 207 -32.38 -12.34 -13.97
CA GLY A 207 -31.01 -11.84 -14.24
C GLY A 207 -30.89 -10.35 -14.51
N LEU A 208 -31.95 -9.53 -14.33
CA LEU A 208 -31.97 -8.11 -14.72
C LEU A 208 -30.68 -7.38 -14.34
N MET A 209 -30.24 -7.50 -13.10
CA MET A 209 -29.05 -6.78 -12.61
C MET A 209 -27.72 -7.39 -13.11
N ARG A 210 -27.74 -8.64 -13.58
CA ARG A 210 -26.58 -9.36 -14.14
C ARG A 210 -26.53 -9.35 -15.65
N ASP A 211 -27.50 -8.71 -16.30
CA ASP A 211 -27.56 -8.60 -17.75
C ASP A 211 -26.90 -7.30 -18.21
N ALA A 212 -25.58 -7.23 -18.24
CA ALA A 212 -24.88 -6.06 -18.72
C ALA A 212 -24.97 -5.88 -20.25
N LEU A 213 -25.59 -6.83 -20.99
CA LEU A 213 -25.96 -6.62 -22.38
C LEU A 213 -27.04 -5.51 -22.54
N ARG A 214 -27.90 -5.31 -21.51
CA ARG A 214 -28.92 -4.24 -21.48
C ARG A 214 -28.35 -2.84 -21.40
N SER A 215 -27.11 -2.70 -20.87
CA SER A 215 -26.41 -1.44 -20.67
C SER A 215 -25.13 -1.36 -21.52
N SER A 216 -24.03 -1.93 -21.08
CA SER A 216 -22.72 -1.85 -21.76
C SER A 216 -22.76 -2.42 -23.19
N GLY A 217 -23.42 -3.55 -23.40
CA GLY A 217 -23.63 -4.15 -24.72
C GLY A 217 -24.74 -3.52 -25.55
N ASN A 218 -25.46 -2.51 -25.07
CA ASN A 218 -26.58 -1.89 -25.76
C ASN A 218 -26.15 -0.57 -26.40
N SER A 219 -26.20 -0.47 -27.72
CA SER A 219 -25.82 0.71 -28.46
C SER A 219 -26.71 1.94 -28.24
N GLN A 220 -27.94 1.77 -27.71
CA GLN A 220 -28.90 2.86 -27.38
C GLN A 220 -28.82 3.28 -25.90
N ASP A 221 -27.95 2.70 -25.09
CA ASP A 221 -27.78 3.05 -23.68
C ASP A 221 -26.45 3.78 -23.46
N LEU A 222 -26.43 4.78 -22.59
CA LEU A 222 -25.24 5.57 -22.28
C LEU A 222 -24.39 4.99 -21.16
N ARG A 223 -24.86 3.93 -20.48
CA ARG A 223 -24.11 3.21 -19.44
C ARG A 223 -23.11 2.25 -20.04
N GLY A 224 -21.94 2.11 -19.39
CA GLY A 224 -20.85 1.24 -19.85
C GLY A 224 -20.22 1.72 -21.15
N LYS A 225 -19.87 3.00 -21.22
CA LYS A 225 -19.37 3.69 -22.41
C LYS A 225 -18.22 4.65 -22.08
N ILE A 226 -17.45 4.99 -23.10
CA ILE A 226 -16.70 6.25 -23.17
C ILE A 226 -17.49 7.20 -24.09
N LEU A 227 -18.05 8.24 -23.50
CA LEU A 227 -18.82 9.26 -24.22
C LEU A 227 -17.90 10.39 -24.64
N ARG A 228 -18.13 10.98 -25.82
CA ARG A 228 -17.39 12.13 -26.35
C ARG A 228 -18.34 13.13 -26.96
N ILE A 229 -18.39 14.35 -26.40
CA ILE A 229 -19.20 15.46 -26.85
C ILE A 229 -18.38 16.74 -26.95
N ARG A 230 -18.85 17.73 -27.65
CA ARG A 230 -18.30 19.09 -27.67
C ARG A 230 -19.30 20.06 -27.06
N PRO A 231 -19.07 20.53 -25.80
CA PRO A 231 -19.95 21.50 -25.17
C PRO A 231 -20.01 22.83 -25.95
N ARG A 232 -21.19 23.44 -26.01
CA ARG A 232 -21.43 24.76 -26.61
C ARG A 232 -21.65 25.83 -25.53
N ALA A 233 -21.43 27.07 -25.90
CA ALA A 233 -21.64 28.23 -25.03
C ALA A 233 -23.10 28.36 -24.54
N ASP A 234 -24.08 27.97 -25.38
CA ASP A 234 -25.53 28.03 -25.06
C ASP A 234 -25.97 27.01 -24.00
N GLY A 235 -25.13 26.06 -23.63
CA GLY A 235 -25.45 25.01 -22.67
C GLY A 235 -25.85 23.68 -23.31
N GLY A 236 -25.83 23.61 -24.66
CA GLY A 236 -25.95 22.34 -25.40
C GLY A 236 -24.59 21.72 -25.73
N TYR A 237 -24.59 20.73 -26.61
CA TYR A 237 -23.38 20.12 -27.15
C TYR A 237 -23.58 19.69 -28.61
N ASP A 238 -22.44 19.54 -29.30
CA ASP A 238 -22.36 18.92 -30.62
C ASP A 238 -21.68 17.54 -30.50
N ILE A 239 -21.95 16.70 -31.51
CA ILE A 239 -21.27 15.40 -31.65
C ILE A 239 -20.02 15.60 -32.50
N PRO A 240 -18.80 15.36 -31.94
CA PRO A 240 -17.59 15.43 -32.75
C PRO A 240 -17.57 14.32 -33.79
N PRO A 241 -16.99 14.57 -34.99
CA PRO A 241 -16.84 13.53 -36.00
C PRO A 241 -15.93 12.40 -35.48
N GLY A 242 -16.23 11.17 -35.92
CA GLY A 242 -15.44 9.98 -35.55
C GLY A 242 -15.88 9.32 -34.22
N ASN A 243 -17.06 9.60 -33.71
CA ASN A 243 -17.73 8.74 -32.72
C ASN A 243 -18.21 7.44 -33.39
N LEU A 244 -18.54 6.41 -32.57
CA LEU A 244 -18.79 5.06 -33.06
C LEU A 244 -20.03 4.98 -33.98
N PHE A 245 -21.07 5.72 -33.65
CA PHE A 245 -22.35 5.73 -34.37
C PHE A 245 -22.61 7.10 -35.00
N THR A 246 -22.79 7.10 -36.30
CA THR A 246 -23.21 8.30 -37.09
C THR A 246 -24.71 8.29 -37.39
N ASP A 247 -25.30 7.10 -37.39
CA ASP A 247 -26.72 6.86 -37.53
C ASP A 247 -27.37 6.62 -36.14
N PRO A 248 -28.24 7.54 -35.66
CA PRO A 248 -28.86 7.40 -34.34
C PRO A 248 -29.81 6.20 -34.24
N THR A 249 -30.20 5.57 -35.36
CA THR A 249 -30.98 4.31 -35.31
C THR A 249 -30.09 3.10 -34.94
N GLN A 250 -28.80 3.17 -35.21
CA GLN A 250 -27.84 2.12 -34.86
C GLN A 250 -27.30 2.28 -33.43
N GLY A 251 -27.18 3.49 -32.93
CA GLY A 251 -26.68 3.76 -31.59
C GLY A 251 -26.62 5.22 -31.22
N ARG A 252 -26.42 5.50 -29.96
CA ARG A 252 -26.32 6.86 -29.43
C ARG A 252 -25.08 7.56 -30.00
N PRO A 253 -25.25 8.74 -30.63
CA PRO A 253 -24.14 9.44 -31.31
C PRO A 253 -23.06 9.95 -30.34
N GLU A 254 -23.33 10.06 -29.04
CA GLU A 254 -22.36 10.42 -27.99
C GLU A 254 -21.30 9.37 -27.76
N ILE A 255 -21.55 8.10 -28.15
CA ILE A 255 -20.68 6.96 -27.88
C ILE A 255 -19.42 7.01 -28.74
N PHE A 256 -18.25 7.16 -28.10
CA PHE A 256 -16.95 6.97 -28.73
C PHE A 256 -16.48 5.50 -28.60
N ALA A 257 -16.57 4.93 -27.40
CA ALA A 257 -16.32 3.52 -27.19
C ALA A 257 -17.48 2.89 -26.40
N MET A 258 -17.82 1.63 -26.74
CA MET A 258 -18.75 0.80 -26.00
C MET A 258 -18.03 -0.44 -25.44
N GLY A 259 -18.72 -1.21 -24.61
CA GLY A 259 -18.11 -2.39 -24.02
C GLY A 259 -17.21 -2.08 -22.83
N VAL A 260 -17.63 -1.18 -21.95
CA VAL A 260 -16.95 -0.75 -20.72
C VAL A 260 -17.74 -1.23 -19.51
N ARG A 261 -17.09 -1.73 -18.47
CA ARG A 261 -17.77 -2.13 -17.23
C ARG A 261 -17.81 -1.00 -16.20
N ASN A 262 -16.66 -0.47 -15.82
CA ASN A 262 -16.54 0.64 -14.88
C ASN A 262 -15.32 1.51 -15.25
N GLY A 263 -15.46 2.31 -16.30
CA GLY A 263 -14.46 3.24 -16.80
C GLY A 263 -14.31 4.43 -15.87
N PHE A 264 -13.58 4.27 -14.77
CA PHE A 264 -13.61 5.26 -13.69
C PHE A 264 -12.73 6.48 -13.97
N HIS A 265 -11.55 6.33 -14.52
CA HIS A 265 -10.70 7.46 -14.92
C HIS A 265 -10.32 7.36 -16.39
N THR A 266 -10.51 8.48 -17.10
CA THR A 266 -10.18 8.63 -18.52
C THR A 266 -9.12 9.70 -18.71
N SER A 267 -8.31 9.56 -19.75
CA SER A 267 -7.38 10.59 -20.18
C SER A 267 -7.28 10.64 -21.70
N VAL A 268 -6.85 11.79 -22.23
CA VAL A 268 -6.66 11.98 -23.66
C VAL A 268 -5.23 12.40 -23.92
N ASP A 269 -4.59 11.77 -24.88
CA ASP A 269 -3.30 12.23 -25.38
C ASP A 269 -3.49 13.55 -26.17
N PRO A 270 -2.92 14.66 -25.71
CA PRO A 270 -3.10 15.94 -26.37
C PRO A 270 -2.51 15.99 -27.79
N LYS A 271 -1.53 15.13 -28.13
CA LYS A 271 -0.95 15.06 -29.46
C LYS A 271 -1.77 14.22 -30.43
N THR A 272 -2.10 13.00 -30.08
CA THR A 272 -2.77 12.05 -30.96
C THR A 272 -4.29 12.08 -30.87
N GLY A 273 -4.84 12.47 -29.70
CA GLY A 273 -6.26 12.36 -29.41
C GLY A 273 -6.70 10.96 -28.98
N TRP A 274 -5.77 10.07 -28.74
CA TRP A 274 -6.06 8.74 -28.19
C TRP A 274 -6.68 8.85 -26.81
N ILE A 275 -7.63 7.98 -26.51
CA ILE A 275 -8.32 7.97 -25.22
C ILE A 275 -7.90 6.71 -24.47
N ALA A 276 -7.38 6.87 -23.26
CA ALA A 276 -7.06 5.78 -22.34
C ALA A 276 -8.00 5.78 -21.13
N TRP A 277 -8.35 4.59 -20.63
CA TRP A 277 -9.08 4.42 -19.38
C TRP A 277 -8.72 3.12 -18.70
N GLY A 278 -8.87 3.09 -17.37
CA GLY A 278 -8.87 1.86 -16.59
C GLY A 278 -10.29 1.31 -16.52
N ASP A 279 -10.43 0.01 -16.59
CA ASP A 279 -11.73 -0.68 -16.48
C ASP A 279 -11.68 -1.77 -15.40
N VAL A 280 -12.52 -1.64 -14.39
CA VAL A 280 -12.62 -2.63 -13.33
C VAL A 280 -13.49 -3.80 -13.81
N GLY A 281 -12.84 -4.89 -14.13
CA GLY A 281 -13.45 -6.06 -14.75
C GLY A 281 -14.25 -6.95 -13.79
N PRO A 282 -14.92 -7.99 -14.30
CA PRO A 282 -15.71 -8.91 -13.50
C PRO A 282 -14.89 -9.66 -12.46
N ASN A 283 -15.47 -9.99 -11.32
CA ASN A 283 -14.82 -10.85 -10.34
C ASN A 283 -14.75 -12.29 -10.86
N THR A 284 -13.63 -12.96 -10.57
CA THR A 284 -13.45 -14.37 -10.92
C THR A 284 -14.47 -15.24 -10.17
N ASN A 285 -15.09 -16.17 -10.87
CA ASN A 285 -15.87 -17.23 -10.25
C ASN A 285 -15.21 -18.58 -10.56
N PRO A 286 -14.65 -19.30 -9.57
CA PRO A 286 -14.00 -20.59 -9.79
C PRO A 286 -14.91 -21.65 -10.42
N GLY A 287 -16.22 -21.54 -10.25
CA GLY A 287 -17.21 -22.48 -10.82
C GLY A 287 -17.63 -22.17 -12.26
N SER A 288 -17.30 -20.99 -12.79
CA SER A 288 -17.73 -20.56 -14.14
C SER A 288 -16.72 -20.87 -15.24
N GLY A 289 -15.49 -21.27 -14.86
CA GLY A 289 -14.39 -21.49 -15.81
C GLY A 289 -13.82 -20.22 -16.44
N SER A 290 -14.30 -19.03 -16.03
CA SER A 290 -13.84 -17.74 -16.57
C SER A 290 -12.97 -17.01 -15.58
N VAL A 291 -11.88 -16.41 -16.08
CA VAL A 291 -11.00 -15.51 -15.32
C VAL A 291 -11.49 -14.09 -15.52
N GLY A 292 -11.73 -13.35 -14.45
CA GLY A 292 -12.02 -11.92 -14.55
C GLY A 292 -10.70 -11.13 -14.61
N TYR A 293 -10.60 -10.18 -15.51
CA TYR A 293 -9.47 -9.25 -15.61
C TYR A 293 -9.94 -7.82 -15.38
N ASP A 294 -9.10 -7.03 -14.69
CA ASP A 294 -9.11 -5.59 -14.85
C ASP A 294 -8.26 -5.23 -16.06
N GLU A 295 -8.58 -4.10 -16.69
CA GLU A 295 -8.02 -3.73 -17.98
C GLU A 295 -7.54 -2.29 -17.98
N PHE A 296 -6.43 -2.04 -18.72
CA PHE A 296 -6.10 -0.71 -19.20
C PHE A 296 -6.34 -0.69 -20.69
N ASN A 297 -7.24 0.15 -21.12
CA ASN A 297 -7.68 0.24 -22.49
C ASN A 297 -7.10 1.49 -23.17
N LEU A 298 -6.81 1.39 -24.47
CA LEU A 298 -6.37 2.49 -25.31
C LEU A 298 -7.15 2.49 -26.62
N ALA A 299 -7.99 3.51 -26.79
CA ALA A 299 -8.72 3.72 -28.02
C ALA A 299 -7.96 4.70 -28.94
N THR A 300 -7.35 4.21 -29.99
CA THR A 300 -6.77 5.02 -31.07
C THR A 300 -7.84 5.48 -32.07
N LYS A 301 -9.00 4.86 -32.05
CA LYS A 301 -10.24 5.16 -32.81
C LYS A 301 -11.45 4.63 -32.05
N ALA A 302 -12.64 5.07 -32.43
CA ALA A 302 -13.89 4.57 -31.87
C ALA A 302 -14.04 3.04 -32.09
N GLY A 303 -14.64 2.34 -31.10
CA GLY A 303 -14.78 0.88 -31.17
C GLY A 303 -15.56 0.23 -30.03
N ASN A 304 -15.66 -1.10 -30.07
CA ASN A 304 -16.25 -1.92 -29.02
C ASN A 304 -15.13 -2.62 -28.26
N PHE A 305 -15.04 -2.43 -26.93
CA PHE A 305 -13.99 -2.98 -26.06
C PHE A 305 -14.43 -4.23 -25.27
N GLY A 306 -15.50 -4.87 -25.72
CA GLY A 306 -15.80 -6.26 -25.43
C GLY A 306 -16.75 -6.52 -24.26
N HIS A 307 -16.71 -5.76 -23.18
CA HIS A 307 -17.60 -6.02 -22.05
C HIS A 307 -19.08 -5.88 -22.44
N PRO A 308 -19.98 -6.78 -22.04
CA PRO A 308 -19.83 -7.90 -21.07
C PRO A 308 -19.53 -9.26 -21.72
N MET A 309 -19.29 -9.32 -23.01
CA MET A 309 -19.13 -10.57 -23.77
C MET A 309 -17.71 -11.12 -23.67
N PHE A 310 -16.72 -10.24 -23.46
CA PHE A 310 -15.29 -10.56 -23.45
C PHE A 310 -14.59 -9.85 -22.30
N THR A 311 -13.38 -10.34 -21.99
CA THR A 311 -12.46 -9.72 -21.02
C THR A 311 -11.01 -9.88 -21.50
N GLY A 312 -10.12 -8.94 -21.13
CA GLY A 312 -8.70 -8.97 -21.44
C GLY A 312 -8.36 -9.07 -22.92
N PRO A 313 -7.75 -10.17 -23.37
CA PRO A 313 -7.38 -10.35 -24.78
C PRO A 313 -8.56 -10.80 -25.67
N ASN A 314 -9.78 -10.41 -25.37
CA ASN A 314 -11.03 -10.93 -25.91
C ASN A 314 -11.33 -12.40 -25.52
N GLU A 315 -10.98 -12.79 -24.27
CA GLU A 315 -11.40 -14.07 -23.74
C GLU A 315 -12.93 -14.09 -23.59
N PRO A 316 -13.64 -15.02 -24.27
CA PRO A 316 -15.10 -14.95 -24.34
C PRO A 316 -15.76 -15.52 -23.09
N TYR A 317 -16.86 -14.87 -22.66
CA TYR A 317 -17.82 -15.44 -21.72
C TYR A 317 -18.89 -16.28 -22.41
N ARG A 318 -19.66 -17.01 -21.61
CA ARG A 318 -20.94 -17.63 -22.01
C ARG A 318 -22.10 -16.82 -21.42
N SER A 319 -23.15 -16.65 -22.18
CA SER A 319 -24.41 -16.14 -21.62
C SER A 319 -25.09 -17.22 -20.77
N LEU A 320 -25.87 -16.78 -19.76
CA LEU A 320 -26.92 -17.61 -19.24
C LEU A 320 -28.21 -17.32 -20.02
N GLY A 321 -28.82 -18.35 -20.59
CA GLY A 321 -30.05 -18.22 -21.35
C GLY A 321 -31.28 -17.82 -20.52
N THR A 322 -32.42 -17.64 -21.17
CA THR A 322 -33.67 -17.33 -20.49
C THR A 322 -34.14 -18.43 -19.54
N ASP A 323 -33.65 -19.66 -19.71
CA ASP A 323 -33.84 -20.81 -18.82
C ASP A 323 -32.74 -20.94 -17.73
N GLY A 324 -31.82 -19.98 -17.63
CA GLY A 324 -30.71 -19.97 -16.68
C GLY A 324 -29.56 -20.94 -17.00
N LYS A 325 -29.57 -21.60 -18.15
CA LYS A 325 -28.51 -22.51 -18.57
C LYS A 325 -27.41 -21.77 -19.33
N PRO A 326 -26.14 -22.24 -19.25
CA PRO A 326 -25.05 -21.69 -20.05
C PRO A 326 -25.32 -21.87 -21.55
N GLY A 327 -25.21 -20.76 -22.30
CA GLY A 327 -25.24 -20.73 -23.76
C GLY A 327 -23.88 -20.96 -24.39
N GLU A 328 -23.79 -20.66 -25.70
CA GLU A 328 -22.54 -20.68 -26.42
C GLU A 328 -21.59 -19.55 -26.03
N PHE A 329 -20.31 -19.67 -26.35
CA PHE A 329 -19.35 -18.59 -26.21
C PHE A 329 -19.65 -17.50 -27.24
N PHE A 330 -19.40 -16.24 -26.83
CA PHE A 330 -19.50 -15.11 -27.75
C PHE A 330 -18.35 -15.14 -28.78
N ASP A 331 -18.64 -14.65 -29.99
CA ASP A 331 -17.66 -14.48 -31.08
C ASP A 331 -17.19 -13.03 -31.14
N ALA A 332 -15.89 -12.77 -30.95
CA ALA A 332 -15.32 -11.44 -30.93
C ALA A 332 -15.36 -10.74 -32.31
N ALA A 333 -15.35 -11.49 -33.39
CA ALA A 333 -15.46 -10.95 -34.74
C ALA A 333 -16.92 -10.52 -35.07
N ARG A 334 -17.88 -11.12 -34.39
CA ARG A 334 -19.32 -10.89 -34.61
C ARG A 334 -20.11 -10.97 -33.30
N PRO A 335 -19.95 -10.02 -32.38
CA PRO A 335 -20.63 -10.05 -31.10
C PRO A 335 -22.13 -9.87 -31.27
N LEU A 336 -22.93 -10.79 -30.72
CA LEU A 336 -24.39 -10.76 -30.83
C LEU A 336 -25.05 -10.44 -29.48
N ASN A 337 -25.71 -9.31 -29.40
CA ASN A 337 -26.56 -8.97 -28.26
C ASN A 337 -27.95 -9.54 -28.42
N HIS A 338 -28.22 -10.64 -27.71
CA HIS A 338 -29.49 -11.36 -27.72
C HIS A 338 -30.28 -11.14 -26.43
N SER A 339 -29.93 -10.20 -25.59
CA SER A 339 -30.74 -9.83 -24.43
C SER A 339 -32.15 -9.40 -24.84
N PRO A 340 -33.22 -9.89 -24.19
CA PRO A 340 -34.57 -9.39 -24.40
C PRO A 340 -34.73 -7.93 -23.97
N ARG A 341 -33.75 -7.35 -23.27
CA ARG A 341 -33.74 -5.98 -22.79
C ARG A 341 -32.92 -5.04 -23.69
N ASN A 342 -32.37 -5.55 -24.78
CA ASN A 342 -31.59 -4.77 -25.75
C ASN A 342 -32.55 -3.90 -26.58
N THR A 343 -32.28 -2.59 -26.64
CA THR A 343 -33.02 -1.62 -27.45
C THR A 343 -32.22 -1.12 -28.65
N GLY A 344 -30.95 -1.56 -28.76
CA GLY A 344 -30.03 -1.18 -29.80
C GLY A 344 -29.77 -2.27 -30.84
N MET A 345 -28.59 -2.23 -31.46
CA MET A 345 -28.16 -3.23 -32.46
C MET A 345 -28.08 -4.61 -31.85
N LYS A 346 -28.45 -5.63 -32.62
CA LYS A 346 -28.24 -7.04 -32.28
C LYS A 346 -26.82 -7.49 -32.59
N GLU A 347 -26.31 -7.15 -33.76
CA GLU A 347 -24.94 -7.42 -34.17
C GLU A 347 -24.11 -6.17 -33.87
N LEU A 348 -23.18 -6.28 -32.95
CA LEU A 348 -22.33 -5.18 -32.51
C LEU A 348 -21.02 -5.11 -33.32
N PRO A 349 -20.33 -3.98 -33.36
CA PRO A 349 -19.01 -3.89 -33.95
C PRO A 349 -18.06 -4.94 -33.34
N PRO A 350 -17.10 -5.49 -34.11
CA PRO A 350 -16.10 -6.44 -33.62
C PRO A 350 -15.43 -5.95 -32.34
N ALA A 351 -15.19 -6.87 -31.41
CA ALA A 351 -14.56 -6.55 -30.13
C ALA A 351 -13.05 -6.30 -30.30
N LEU A 352 -12.57 -5.24 -29.65
CA LEU A 352 -11.16 -4.90 -29.54
C LEU A 352 -10.59 -5.39 -28.23
N PRO A 353 -9.39 -6.00 -28.19
CA PRO A 353 -8.76 -6.44 -26.96
C PRO A 353 -8.25 -5.25 -26.15
N ALA A 354 -8.11 -5.45 -24.85
CA ALA A 354 -7.45 -4.50 -23.96
C ALA A 354 -5.97 -4.30 -24.33
N LEU A 355 -5.40 -3.14 -24.00
CA LEU A 355 -3.95 -2.90 -24.12
C LEU A 355 -3.17 -3.73 -23.08
N LEU A 356 -3.67 -3.75 -21.83
CA LEU A 356 -3.14 -4.51 -20.70
C LEU A 356 -4.29 -5.10 -19.89
N TRP A 357 -4.08 -6.30 -19.35
CA TRP A 357 -5.07 -6.97 -18.49
C TRP A 357 -4.39 -7.77 -17.38
N TYR A 358 -5.03 -7.92 -16.26
CA TYR A 358 -4.46 -8.65 -15.14
C TYR A 358 -5.51 -9.22 -14.21
N PRO A 359 -5.29 -10.48 -13.71
CA PRO A 359 -6.17 -11.13 -12.73
C PRO A 359 -5.84 -10.68 -11.30
N THR A 360 -6.55 -11.22 -10.32
CA THR A 360 -6.22 -11.10 -8.88
C THR A 360 -4.92 -11.83 -8.52
N THR A 361 -4.57 -12.89 -9.24
CA THR A 361 -3.26 -13.56 -9.15
C THR A 361 -2.21 -12.78 -9.94
N ALA A 362 -0.94 -13.18 -9.84
CA ALA A 362 0.09 -12.59 -10.70
C ALA A 362 -0.20 -12.92 -12.17
N SER A 363 -0.15 -11.91 -13.03
CA SER A 363 -0.27 -12.11 -14.48
C SER A 363 0.96 -12.81 -15.03
N LYS A 364 0.76 -13.72 -15.99
CA LYS A 364 1.86 -14.35 -16.73
C LYS A 364 2.39 -13.41 -17.82
N GLU A 365 1.50 -12.68 -18.47
CA GLU A 365 1.81 -11.74 -19.55
C GLU A 365 2.40 -10.43 -19.01
N PHE A 366 1.91 -9.94 -17.87
CA PHE A 366 2.28 -8.67 -17.28
C PHE A 366 2.62 -8.82 -15.78
N PRO A 367 3.71 -9.54 -15.45
CA PRO A 367 4.09 -9.80 -14.07
C PRO A 367 4.40 -8.51 -13.28
N GLU A 368 4.74 -7.43 -13.98
CA GLU A 368 5.00 -6.11 -13.40
C GLU A 368 3.77 -5.50 -12.71
N LEU A 369 2.55 -5.91 -13.10
CA LEU A 369 1.31 -5.42 -12.50
C LEU A 369 1.05 -6.04 -11.12
N GLY A 370 1.79 -7.12 -10.76
CA GLY A 370 1.73 -7.75 -9.43
C GLY A 370 0.46 -8.59 -9.23
N SER A 371 0.13 -8.85 -7.96
CA SER A 371 -1.04 -9.64 -7.55
C SER A 371 -1.83 -8.91 -6.45
N GLY A 372 -3.03 -9.39 -6.16
CA GLY A 372 -3.93 -8.82 -5.15
C GLY A 372 -5.20 -8.29 -5.79
N ALA A 373 -5.93 -7.48 -5.03
CA ALA A 373 -7.12 -6.80 -5.51
C ALA A 373 -6.88 -5.94 -6.74
N ARG A 374 -7.93 -5.54 -7.40
CA ARG A 374 -7.87 -4.87 -8.69
C ARG A 374 -8.79 -3.65 -8.70
N SER A 375 -8.26 -2.53 -9.18
CA SER A 375 -9.01 -1.31 -9.51
C SER A 375 -8.15 -0.48 -10.46
N ALA A 376 -8.16 -0.85 -11.74
CA ALA A 376 -7.39 -0.22 -12.80
C ALA A 376 -7.86 1.21 -13.06
N MET A 377 -6.93 2.16 -13.13
CA MET A 377 -7.19 3.56 -13.43
C MET A 377 -6.14 4.12 -14.39
N ALA A 378 -6.55 4.81 -15.46
CA ALA A 378 -5.63 5.45 -16.38
C ALA A 378 -5.34 6.89 -15.96
N GLY A 379 -4.06 7.22 -15.97
CA GLY A 379 -3.54 8.57 -15.74
C GLY A 379 -3.25 9.30 -17.06
N PRO A 380 -2.56 10.45 -16.98
CA PRO A 380 -2.30 11.29 -18.13
C PRO A 380 -1.17 10.75 -19.01
N PHE A 381 -1.19 11.15 -20.29
CA PHE A 381 -0.03 11.10 -21.16
C PHE A 381 0.92 12.24 -20.82
N HIS A 382 2.21 11.97 -20.82
CA HIS A 382 3.25 12.96 -20.62
C HIS A 382 3.95 13.28 -21.94
N HIS A 383 4.06 14.57 -22.25
CA HIS A 383 4.90 15.06 -23.34
C HIS A 383 5.89 16.07 -22.79
N PHE A 384 7.16 15.76 -22.94
CA PHE A 384 8.21 16.66 -22.47
C PHE A 384 8.24 17.94 -23.30
N ASP A 385 8.10 19.08 -22.64
CA ASP A 385 8.23 20.38 -23.25
C ASP A 385 9.50 21.09 -22.76
N ALA A 386 10.45 21.30 -23.68
CA ALA A 386 11.69 22.03 -23.39
C ALA A 386 11.47 23.54 -23.14
N ALA A 387 10.34 24.09 -23.60
CA ALA A 387 9.99 25.51 -23.37
C ALA A 387 9.57 25.78 -21.92
N VAL A 388 9.00 24.81 -21.23
CA VAL A 388 8.65 24.94 -19.81
C VAL A 388 9.95 24.99 -19.00
N LYS A 389 10.21 26.13 -18.37
CA LYS A 389 11.40 26.40 -17.56
C LYS A 389 11.12 26.07 -16.11
N SER A 390 11.13 24.77 -15.79
CA SER A 390 11.01 24.24 -14.44
C SER A 390 12.13 23.22 -14.18
N ASP A 391 12.89 23.43 -13.14
CA ASP A 391 13.92 22.49 -12.69
C ASP A 391 13.32 21.28 -11.95
N LEU A 392 12.01 21.34 -11.67
CA LEU A 392 11.25 20.31 -10.96
C LEU A 392 10.39 19.42 -11.88
N LYS A 393 10.27 19.78 -13.19
CA LYS A 393 9.46 19.01 -14.15
C LYS A 393 10.02 17.61 -14.36
N LEU A 394 9.16 16.65 -14.70
CA LEU A 394 9.60 15.31 -15.05
C LEU A 394 10.62 15.33 -16.21
N PRO A 395 11.60 14.39 -16.20
CA PRO A 395 12.64 14.36 -17.23
C PRO A 395 12.10 13.89 -18.60
N GLN A 396 12.88 14.17 -19.65
CA GLN A 396 12.58 13.74 -21.02
C GLN A 396 12.45 12.20 -21.14
N HIS A 397 12.99 11.46 -20.18
CA HIS A 397 12.80 10.01 -20.10
C HIS A 397 11.34 9.59 -20.24
N PHE A 398 10.38 10.40 -19.75
CA PHE A 398 8.96 10.07 -19.78
C PHE A 398 8.21 10.67 -21.00
N ASP A 399 8.91 11.22 -22.00
CA ASP A 399 8.23 11.76 -23.20
C ASP A 399 7.46 10.66 -23.95
N GLY A 400 6.20 10.96 -24.30
CA GLY A 400 5.27 10.03 -24.97
C GLY A 400 4.72 8.92 -24.07
N ALA A 401 4.97 8.96 -22.76
CA ALA A 401 4.53 7.91 -21.84
C ALA A 401 3.07 8.08 -21.40
N LEU A 402 2.34 6.97 -21.28
CA LEU A 402 1.05 6.90 -20.58
C LEU A 402 1.32 6.46 -19.14
N PHE A 403 0.84 7.25 -18.17
CA PHE A 403 0.83 6.85 -16.77
C PHE A 403 -0.42 6.03 -16.48
N ILE A 404 -0.24 4.92 -15.76
CA ILE A 404 -1.33 4.09 -15.23
C ILE A 404 -1.14 3.93 -13.73
N TYR A 405 -2.24 3.73 -13.02
CA TYR A 405 -2.16 3.51 -11.59
C TYR A 405 -3.24 2.53 -11.10
N GLU A 406 -3.03 2.01 -9.92
CA GLU A 406 -3.89 0.99 -9.36
C GLU A 406 -4.28 1.39 -7.94
N TRP A 407 -5.56 1.63 -7.76
CA TRP A 407 -6.12 2.16 -6.52
C TRP A 407 -5.97 1.21 -5.33
N THR A 408 -6.17 -0.10 -5.53
CA THR A 408 -6.08 -1.10 -4.45
C THR A 408 -4.66 -1.61 -4.23
N ARG A 409 -3.81 -1.64 -5.29
CA ARG A 409 -2.41 -2.07 -5.21
C ARG A 409 -1.44 -0.94 -4.88
N ASN A 410 -1.94 0.30 -4.79
CA ASN A 410 -1.19 1.46 -4.32
C ASN A 410 0.08 1.78 -5.12
N TRP A 411 0.05 1.61 -6.45
CA TRP A 411 1.19 1.93 -7.30
C TRP A 411 0.82 2.82 -8.50
N ILE A 412 1.84 3.52 -9.01
CA ILE A 412 1.82 4.24 -10.28
C ILE A 412 2.91 3.61 -11.17
N LYS A 413 2.60 3.38 -12.44
CA LYS A 413 3.51 2.81 -13.44
C LYS A 413 3.43 3.59 -14.75
N VAL A 414 4.42 3.35 -15.60
CA VAL A 414 4.56 4.00 -16.90
C VAL A 414 4.43 2.94 -17.99
N VAL A 415 3.58 3.22 -18.96
CA VAL A 415 3.40 2.40 -20.16
C VAL A 415 4.09 3.09 -21.33
N ARG A 416 4.98 2.35 -22.01
CA ARG A 416 5.63 2.79 -23.24
C ARG A 416 4.86 2.26 -24.44
N LEU A 417 4.62 3.15 -25.38
CA LEU A 417 3.83 2.87 -26.58
C LEU A 417 4.63 3.15 -27.85
N THR A 418 4.35 2.39 -28.92
CA THR A 418 4.81 2.74 -30.27
C THR A 418 3.99 3.93 -30.82
N ALA A 419 4.41 4.46 -31.96
CA ALA A 419 3.66 5.50 -32.68
C ALA A 419 2.25 5.05 -33.13
N GLU A 420 1.98 3.75 -33.20
CA GLU A 420 0.68 3.16 -33.52
C GLU A 420 -0.14 2.78 -32.28
N GLY A 421 0.34 3.10 -31.06
CA GLY A 421 -0.35 2.80 -29.80
C GLY A 421 -0.20 1.36 -29.32
N LYS A 422 0.81 0.61 -29.81
CA LYS A 422 1.09 -0.74 -29.31
C LYS A 422 1.99 -0.69 -28.09
N LEU A 423 1.80 -1.63 -27.16
CA LEU A 423 2.62 -1.77 -25.97
C LEU A 423 4.09 -2.09 -26.32
N VAL A 424 5.01 -1.35 -25.73
CA VAL A 424 6.46 -1.61 -25.74
C VAL A 424 6.93 -2.21 -24.42
N GLY A 425 6.43 -1.70 -23.30
CA GLY A 425 6.80 -2.17 -21.97
C GLY A 425 6.14 -1.38 -20.86
N ILE A 426 6.31 -1.87 -19.63
CA ILE A 426 5.81 -1.28 -18.39
C ILE A 426 6.99 -1.00 -17.48
N GLU A 427 7.10 0.22 -16.97
CA GLU A 427 8.16 0.65 -16.07
C GLU A 427 7.58 1.03 -14.70
N PRO A 428 8.29 0.77 -13.59
CA PRO A 428 7.91 1.31 -12.30
C PRO A 428 8.09 2.83 -12.27
N PHE A 429 7.21 3.52 -11.55
CA PHE A 429 7.32 4.96 -11.30
C PHE A 429 7.21 5.25 -9.81
N ALA A 430 8.10 6.12 -9.30
CA ALA A 430 8.13 6.56 -7.90
C ALA A 430 8.13 5.39 -6.88
N SER A 431 8.81 4.28 -7.20
CA SER A 431 8.83 3.03 -6.43
C SER A 431 9.22 3.15 -4.95
N PRO A 432 10.03 4.14 -4.49
CA PRO A 432 10.31 4.32 -3.08
C PRO A 432 9.09 4.77 -2.26
N PHE A 433 8.03 5.29 -2.90
CA PHE A 433 6.85 5.80 -2.21
C PHE A 433 5.74 4.74 -2.17
N VAL A 434 5.09 4.66 -1.00
CA VAL A 434 3.84 3.94 -0.84
C VAL A 434 2.72 4.96 -0.98
N PHE A 435 1.86 4.77 -1.99
CA PHE A 435 0.69 5.59 -2.20
C PHE A 435 -0.48 5.09 -1.33
N ARG A 436 -1.41 5.98 -1.01
CA ARG A 436 -2.60 5.68 -0.22
C ARG A 436 -3.84 5.75 -1.11
N LYS A 437 -4.07 4.69 -1.90
CA LYS A 437 -5.14 4.63 -2.90
C LYS A 437 -5.10 5.82 -3.85
N PRO A 438 -4.12 5.87 -4.80
CA PRO A 438 -4.04 6.96 -5.77
C PRO A 438 -5.32 7.00 -6.58
N MET A 439 -6.03 8.13 -6.51
CA MET A 439 -7.39 8.28 -7.05
C MET A 439 -7.42 9.07 -8.35
N ASP A 440 -6.56 10.06 -8.52
CA ASP A 440 -6.42 10.80 -9.78
C ASP A 440 -4.99 11.33 -9.94
N ILE A 441 -4.56 11.51 -11.18
CA ILE A 441 -3.25 12.05 -11.54
C ILE A 441 -3.42 13.10 -12.63
N LYS A 442 -2.81 14.29 -12.44
CA LYS A 442 -2.76 15.36 -13.43
C LYS A 442 -1.36 15.98 -13.49
N PHE A 443 -0.99 16.56 -14.64
CA PHE A 443 0.19 17.40 -14.71
C PHE A 443 -0.13 18.83 -14.35
N ALA A 444 0.74 19.44 -13.53
CA ALA A 444 0.73 20.87 -13.28
C ALA A 444 1.25 21.64 -14.51
N PRO A 445 0.97 22.96 -14.62
CA PRO A 445 1.50 23.80 -15.71
C PRO A 445 3.04 23.84 -15.81
N ASP A 446 3.74 23.56 -14.70
CA ASP A 446 5.20 23.46 -14.63
C ASP A 446 5.73 22.04 -14.94
N HIS A 447 4.85 21.13 -15.38
CA HIS A 447 5.11 19.73 -15.69
C HIS A 447 5.62 18.90 -14.50
N THR A 448 5.35 19.33 -13.26
CA THR A 448 5.32 18.44 -12.10
C THR A 448 4.01 17.64 -12.10
N MET A 449 3.92 16.60 -11.30
CA MET A 449 2.75 15.72 -11.27
C MET A 449 1.96 15.93 -9.97
N PHE A 450 0.67 16.21 -10.08
CA PHE A 450 -0.26 16.12 -8.97
C PHE A 450 -0.80 14.70 -8.86
N VAL A 451 -0.88 14.19 -7.63
CA VAL A 451 -1.52 12.91 -7.29
C VAL A 451 -2.54 13.17 -6.20
N LEU A 452 -3.78 12.77 -6.44
CA LEU A 452 -4.84 12.78 -5.44
C LEU A 452 -4.88 11.41 -4.77
N GLU A 453 -4.68 11.37 -3.45
CA GLU A 453 -4.82 10.15 -2.66
C GLU A 453 -6.17 10.14 -1.94
N TYR A 454 -6.88 9.01 -2.05
CA TYR A 454 -8.19 8.83 -1.47
C TYR A 454 -8.18 8.70 0.06
N GLY A 455 -7.14 8.06 0.59
CA GLY A 455 -7.01 7.69 2.01
C GLY A 455 -7.01 6.18 2.22
N ASP A 456 -7.05 5.74 3.47
CA ASP A 456 -6.85 4.32 3.80
C ASP A 456 -8.13 3.47 3.70
N LYS A 457 -9.31 4.09 3.81
CA LYS A 457 -10.61 3.41 3.82
C LYS A 457 -11.24 3.38 2.43
N TRP A 458 -12.27 2.56 2.25
CA TRP A 458 -13.13 2.61 1.05
C TRP A 458 -14.07 3.82 1.06
N HIS A 459 -14.59 4.20 2.22
CA HIS A 459 -15.49 5.32 2.42
C HIS A 459 -15.28 5.98 3.79
N GLY A 460 -15.69 7.24 3.89
CA GLY A 460 -15.59 8.01 5.11
C GLY A 460 -14.15 8.38 5.44
N ASN A 461 -13.32 8.59 4.42
CA ASN A 461 -11.98 9.13 4.61
C ASN A 461 -12.06 10.60 4.99
N THR A 462 -11.23 10.99 5.94
CA THR A 462 -10.99 12.37 6.32
C THR A 462 -9.51 12.71 6.23
N ASP A 463 -8.76 11.83 5.58
CA ASP A 463 -7.30 11.83 5.51
C ASP A 463 -6.77 11.78 4.07
N GLY A 464 -7.64 12.05 3.09
CA GLY A 464 -7.25 12.21 1.70
C GLY A 464 -6.23 13.34 1.54
N GLN A 465 -5.34 13.22 0.55
CA GLN A 465 -4.25 14.15 0.33
C GLN A 465 -4.12 14.55 -1.14
N LEU A 466 -3.70 15.79 -1.36
CA LEU A 466 -3.17 16.24 -2.64
C LEU A 466 -1.65 16.28 -2.53
N LEU A 467 -0.97 15.55 -3.39
CA LEU A 467 0.49 15.48 -3.46
C LEU A 467 1.01 16.17 -4.71
N ARG A 468 2.26 16.61 -4.66
CA ARG A 468 3.07 16.95 -5.81
C ARG A 468 4.27 16.01 -5.89
N LEU A 469 4.46 15.38 -7.02
CA LEU A 469 5.69 14.67 -7.38
C LEU A 469 6.49 15.52 -8.34
N SER A 470 7.76 15.72 -8.03
CA SER A 470 8.69 16.52 -8.82
C SER A 470 9.99 15.75 -9.01
N TYR A 471 10.75 16.09 -10.05
CA TYR A 471 12.06 15.53 -10.30
C TYR A 471 13.14 16.57 -10.03
N ARG A 472 13.87 16.38 -8.94
CA ARG A 472 14.94 17.34 -8.56
C ARG A 472 16.19 17.10 -9.37
N ARG A 473 16.55 18.11 -10.16
CA ARG A 473 17.84 18.21 -10.84
C ARG A 473 18.86 18.87 -9.94
N GLY A 474 20.14 18.57 -10.17
CA GLY A 474 21.23 19.17 -9.39
C GLY A 474 21.42 18.56 -8.02
N ASN A 475 22.12 19.27 -7.17
CA ASN A 475 22.47 18.85 -5.82
C ASN A 475 21.25 18.76 -4.91
N ARG A 476 21.15 17.69 -4.12
CA ARG A 476 20.16 17.51 -3.07
C ARG A 476 20.77 17.86 -1.72
N PRO A 477 20.09 18.65 -0.87
CA PRO A 477 20.64 18.94 0.45
C PRO A 477 20.75 17.67 1.29
N PRO A 478 21.73 17.59 2.21
CA PRO A 478 21.88 16.44 3.09
C PRO A 478 20.70 16.31 4.05
N VAL A 479 20.52 15.14 4.63
CA VAL A 479 19.58 14.88 5.73
C VAL A 479 20.39 14.85 7.01
N ALA A 480 20.24 15.85 7.87
CA ALA A 480 20.87 15.90 9.18
C ALA A 480 20.16 14.93 10.16
N ALA A 481 20.93 14.05 10.79
CA ALA A 481 20.49 13.17 11.84
C ALA A 481 21.39 13.34 13.08
N LEU A 482 20.77 13.45 14.26
CA LEU A 482 21.44 13.68 15.52
C LEU A 482 20.98 12.66 16.54
N ALA A 483 21.93 12.00 17.20
CA ALA A 483 21.71 11.22 18.41
C ALA A 483 22.50 11.84 19.57
N ALA A 484 21.95 11.77 20.79
CA ALA A 484 22.60 12.23 22.02
C ALA A 484 22.37 11.20 23.13
N SER A 485 23.40 10.95 23.95
CA SER A 485 23.29 10.03 25.11
C SER A 485 24.30 10.38 26.19
N PRO A 486 23.85 10.52 27.45
CA PRO A 486 22.47 10.62 27.89
C PRO A 486 21.85 11.97 27.48
N PHE A 487 20.52 12.04 27.39
CA PHE A 487 19.81 13.31 27.10
C PHE A 487 19.37 14.06 28.36
N ALA A 488 19.55 13.44 29.53
CA ALA A 488 19.28 14.07 30.83
C ALA A 488 20.17 13.44 31.91
N GLY A 489 20.50 14.19 32.94
CA GLY A 489 21.28 13.71 34.07
C GLY A 489 21.78 14.80 35.00
N LYS A 490 22.46 14.35 36.08
CA LYS A 490 23.11 15.23 37.05
C LYS A 490 24.18 16.11 36.46
N GLN A 491 24.39 17.27 37.07
CA GLN A 491 25.53 18.12 36.74
C GLN A 491 26.81 17.62 37.47
N PRO A 492 28.01 17.73 36.86
CA PRO A 492 28.23 17.98 35.45
C PRO A 492 27.79 16.79 34.60
N LEU A 493 27.12 17.03 33.45
CA LEU A 493 26.63 15.99 32.55
C LEU A 493 27.52 15.91 31.30
N GLU A 494 28.26 14.85 31.15
CA GLU A 494 28.92 14.53 29.89
C GLU A 494 27.95 13.82 28.95
N VAL A 495 27.77 14.41 27.76
CA VAL A 495 26.90 13.87 26.71
C VAL A 495 27.72 13.52 25.49
N ARG A 496 27.55 12.33 24.98
CA ARG A 496 28.07 11.91 23.67
C ARG A 496 27.01 12.18 22.61
N PHE A 497 27.44 12.84 21.54
CA PHE A 497 26.62 13.11 20.37
C PHE A 497 27.09 12.23 19.20
N ASP A 498 26.21 11.99 18.24
CA ASP A 498 26.53 11.23 17.04
C ASP A 498 25.70 11.75 15.86
N ALA A 499 26.38 12.16 14.81
CA ALA A 499 25.84 12.58 13.53
C ALA A 499 25.98 11.51 12.43
N GLY A 500 26.50 10.33 12.76
CA GLY A 500 26.85 9.28 11.79
C GLY A 500 25.68 8.73 10.97
N ALA A 501 24.43 8.97 11.43
CA ALA A 501 23.22 8.62 10.68
C ALA A 501 22.82 9.69 9.64
N SER A 502 23.50 10.84 9.60
CA SER A 502 23.32 11.84 8.54
C SER A 502 23.73 11.27 7.19
N ARG A 503 22.99 11.61 6.16
CA ARG A 503 23.24 11.07 4.82
C ARG A 503 23.00 12.13 3.76
N ASP A 504 23.69 11.98 2.66
CA ASP A 504 23.47 12.72 1.43
C ASP A 504 22.92 11.79 0.36
N ALA A 505 21.90 12.25 -0.38
CA ALA A 505 21.26 11.44 -1.40
C ALA A 505 22.08 11.34 -2.70
N ASP A 506 23.01 12.27 -2.93
CA ASP A 506 23.96 12.27 -4.06
C ASP A 506 25.27 11.56 -3.70
N GLY A 507 25.43 11.15 -2.44
CA GLY A 507 26.63 10.47 -1.93
C GLY A 507 27.78 11.43 -1.61
N ASP A 508 27.48 12.71 -1.45
CA ASP A 508 28.47 13.74 -1.15
C ASP A 508 29.06 13.58 0.26
N ALA A 509 30.32 14.00 0.39
CA ALA A 509 30.98 14.07 1.68
C ALA A 509 30.36 15.17 2.55
N LEU A 510 30.01 14.80 3.79
CA LEU A 510 29.33 15.69 4.73
C LEU A 510 30.33 16.39 5.67
N LYS A 511 30.05 17.67 5.95
CA LYS A 511 30.72 18.45 6.99
C LYS A 511 29.73 18.72 8.11
N PHE A 512 30.19 18.57 9.35
CA PHE A 512 29.40 18.76 10.54
C PHE A 512 29.80 20.03 11.27
N ALA A 513 28.84 20.76 11.81
CA ALA A 513 29.05 21.88 12.71
C ALA A 513 28.04 21.81 13.84
N TRP A 514 28.58 21.59 15.04
CA TRP A 514 27.79 21.52 16.27
C TRP A 514 27.83 22.86 16.99
N ASP A 515 26.69 23.22 17.55
CA ASP A 515 26.56 24.29 18.53
C ASP A 515 25.90 23.72 19.78
N PHE A 516 26.66 23.65 20.87
CA PHE A 516 26.20 23.16 22.18
C PHE A 516 25.68 24.29 23.09
N GLY A 517 25.63 25.51 22.59
CA GLY A 517 25.34 26.71 23.38
C GLY A 517 26.53 27.21 24.17
N GLY A 518 26.44 28.43 24.68
CA GLY A 518 27.49 29.05 25.47
C GLY A 518 28.86 29.20 24.75
N GLY A 519 28.86 29.25 23.40
CA GLY A 519 30.08 29.34 22.59
C GLY A 519 30.85 28.02 22.42
N LYS A 520 30.36 26.91 22.91
CA LYS A 520 30.93 25.56 22.70
C LYS A 520 30.53 25.00 21.36
N THR A 521 31.52 24.62 20.51
CA THR A 521 31.28 24.09 19.17
C THR A 521 32.14 22.86 18.88
N SER A 522 31.79 22.05 17.87
CA SER A 522 32.59 20.95 17.33
C SER A 522 32.34 20.74 15.85
N SER A 523 33.29 20.12 15.14
CA SER A 523 33.13 19.64 13.77
C SER A 523 33.26 18.11 13.63
N GLU A 524 33.40 17.40 14.72
CA GLU A 524 33.53 15.95 14.74
C GLU A 524 32.21 15.27 14.42
N THR A 525 32.27 14.09 13.85
CA THR A 525 31.05 13.25 13.61
C THR A 525 30.40 12.80 14.91
N ALA A 526 31.23 12.51 15.94
CA ALA A 526 30.76 11.99 17.22
C ALA A 526 31.44 12.69 18.41
N PRO A 527 31.16 13.99 18.65
CA PRO A 527 31.77 14.76 19.72
C PRO A 527 31.22 14.41 21.10
N ARG A 528 31.95 14.84 22.15
CA ARG A 528 31.49 14.88 23.54
C ARG A 528 31.40 16.31 24.00
N CYS A 529 30.41 16.61 24.80
CA CYS A 529 30.29 17.90 25.46
C CYS A 529 29.83 17.73 26.90
N THR A 530 30.52 18.46 27.85
CA THR A 530 30.13 18.47 29.24
C THR A 530 29.38 19.76 29.54
N PHE A 531 28.19 19.60 30.11
CA PHE A 531 27.34 20.69 30.59
C PHE A 531 27.44 20.81 32.09
N THR A 532 27.81 21.98 32.57
CA THR A 532 28.06 22.25 33.99
C THR A 532 26.95 23.03 34.67
N GLU A 533 26.14 23.74 33.90
CA GLU A 533 25.02 24.54 34.43
C GLU A 533 23.71 23.75 34.36
N PRO A 534 22.91 23.74 35.44
CA PRO A 534 21.60 23.11 35.40
C PRO A 534 20.66 23.88 34.49
N GLY A 535 19.80 23.17 33.79
CA GLY A 535 18.86 23.77 32.87
C GLY A 535 18.63 22.92 31.61
N GLN A 536 17.86 23.48 30.70
CA GLN A 536 17.67 22.91 29.36
C GLN A 536 18.62 23.58 28.37
N HIS A 537 19.48 22.80 27.75
CA HIS A 537 20.46 23.23 26.77
C HIS A 537 20.04 22.74 25.38
N THR A 538 19.77 23.68 24.48
CA THR A 538 19.49 23.36 23.08
C THR A 538 20.81 23.15 22.33
N VAL A 539 20.96 21.99 21.73
CA VAL A 539 22.11 21.65 20.88
C VAL A 539 21.66 21.59 19.43
N ALA A 540 22.36 22.27 18.54
CA ALA A 540 22.10 22.29 17.12
C ALA A 540 23.22 21.55 16.35
N LEU A 541 22.83 20.80 15.34
CA LEU A 541 23.73 20.20 14.35
C LEU A 541 23.39 20.75 12.99
N LYS A 542 24.35 21.39 12.34
CA LYS A 542 24.33 21.80 10.95
C LYS A 542 25.16 20.83 10.12
N VAL A 543 24.58 20.28 9.07
CA VAL A 543 25.24 19.38 8.13
C VAL A 543 25.30 20.06 6.77
N THR A 544 26.48 20.08 6.16
CA THR A 544 26.72 20.72 4.86
C THR A 544 27.33 19.70 3.92
N ASP A 545 26.84 19.60 2.68
CA ASP A 545 27.41 18.75 1.62
C ASP A 545 28.58 19.41 0.88
N ALA A 546 29.11 18.71 -0.13
CA ALA A 546 30.25 19.20 -0.93
C ALA A 546 29.87 20.40 -1.83
N ALA A 547 28.61 20.54 -2.22
CA ALA A 547 28.09 21.62 -3.04
C ALA A 547 27.68 22.86 -2.22
N GLY A 548 27.68 22.74 -0.88
CA GLY A 548 27.40 23.85 0.05
C GLY A 548 25.91 23.92 0.47
N ALA A 549 25.07 22.94 0.10
CA ALA A 549 23.71 22.89 0.63
C ALA A 549 23.72 22.42 2.10
N VAL A 550 22.73 22.86 2.86
CA VAL A 550 22.71 22.78 4.32
C VAL A 550 21.41 22.18 4.83
N SER A 551 21.52 21.33 5.83
CA SER A 551 20.42 20.88 6.69
C SER A 551 20.78 21.07 8.15
N GLU A 552 19.79 21.33 9.00
CA GLU A 552 19.96 21.54 10.43
C GLU A 552 18.96 20.71 11.23
N THR A 553 19.40 20.18 12.38
CA THR A 553 18.55 19.50 13.36
C THR A 553 18.96 19.92 14.77
N ARG A 554 18.03 19.76 15.75
CA ARG A 554 18.25 20.19 17.12
C ARG A 554 17.76 19.16 18.11
N THR A 555 18.36 19.14 19.30
CA THR A 555 17.89 18.37 20.47
C THR A 555 18.03 19.20 21.73
N VAL A 556 17.35 18.78 22.81
CA VAL A 556 17.46 19.43 24.12
C VAL A 556 18.08 18.45 25.12
N ILE A 557 19.11 18.92 25.81
CA ILE A 557 19.77 18.21 26.89
C ILE A 557 19.32 18.82 28.23
N THR A 558 18.82 17.98 29.14
CA THR A 558 18.36 18.40 30.48
C THR A 558 19.43 18.10 31.51
N VAL A 559 19.95 19.14 32.16
CA VAL A 559 21.04 19.01 33.15
C VAL A 559 20.53 19.40 34.52
N GLY A 560 20.76 18.55 35.52
CA GLY A 560 20.31 18.78 36.91
C GLY A 560 19.08 17.98 37.29
N ASN A 561 18.51 17.20 36.38
CA ASN A 561 17.49 16.20 36.64
C ASN A 561 17.78 14.96 35.78
N ALA A 562 17.82 13.78 36.39
CA ALA A 562 17.98 12.47 35.75
C ALA A 562 16.65 11.72 35.75
N ALA A 563 16.35 11.01 34.68
CA ALA A 563 15.17 10.13 34.70
C ALA A 563 15.39 8.96 35.69
N PRO A 564 14.33 8.51 36.38
CA PRO A 564 14.41 7.36 37.27
C PRO A 564 14.94 6.12 36.55
N LEU A 565 15.88 5.42 37.17
CA LEU A 565 16.31 4.09 36.72
C LEU A 565 15.27 3.06 37.22
N VAL A 566 14.54 2.50 36.25
CA VAL A 566 13.54 1.47 36.51
C VAL A 566 14.11 0.12 36.06
N GLU A 567 14.10 -0.88 36.95
CA GLU A 567 14.55 -2.23 36.66
C GLU A 567 13.47 -3.24 37.05
N ILE A 568 13.08 -4.10 36.11
CA ILE A 568 12.21 -5.24 36.41
C ILE A 568 13.10 -6.42 36.85
N LEU A 569 13.00 -6.79 38.12
CA LEU A 569 13.79 -7.90 38.69
C LEU A 569 13.11 -9.25 38.45
N ALA A 570 11.78 -9.26 38.41
CA ALA A 570 10.96 -10.41 38.08
C ALA A 570 9.72 -10.00 37.29
N PRO A 571 9.23 -10.86 36.39
CA PRO A 571 9.82 -12.10 35.90
C PRO A 571 11.07 -11.83 35.03
N PRO A 572 11.93 -12.83 34.78
CA PRO A 572 13.10 -12.66 33.95
C PRO A 572 12.71 -12.34 32.51
N ASN A 573 13.42 -11.40 31.86
CA ASN A 573 13.20 -11.04 30.48
C ASN A 573 13.43 -12.24 29.56
N GLY A 574 12.60 -12.41 28.53
CA GLY A 574 12.65 -13.54 27.60
C GLY A 574 12.11 -14.86 28.18
N GLY A 575 11.56 -14.82 29.40
CA GLY A 575 10.93 -15.97 30.03
C GLY A 575 9.61 -16.39 29.37
N PHE A 576 8.84 -17.23 30.05
CA PHE A 576 7.62 -17.79 29.50
C PHE A 576 6.42 -17.52 30.42
N PHE A 577 5.25 -17.38 29.79
CA PHE A 577 3.98 -17.24 30.50
C PHE A 577 3.00 -18.35 30.11
N ASP A 578 2.07 -18.63 31.02
CA ASP A 578 0.92 -19.49 30.77
C ASP A 578 -0.35 -18.60 30.68
N PRO A 579 -1.15 -18.70 29.62
CA PRO A 579 -2.35 -17.88 29.42
C PRO A 579 -3.35 -18.02 30.57
N GLY A 580 -3.92 -16.90 31.03
CA GLY A 580 -4.92 -16.87 32.10
C GLY A 580 -4.37 -16.94 33.52
N GLN A 581 -3.07 -17.13 33.68
CA GLN A 581 -2.41 -17.16 34.99
C GLN A 581 -1.93 -15.77 35.42
N THR A 582 -1.59 -15.61 36.68
CA THR A 582 -0.96 -14.41 37.22
C THR A 582 0.55 -14.53 37.12
N VAL A 583 1.21 -13.45 36.77
CA VAL A 583 2.66 -13.30 36.81
C VAL A 583 3.01 -12.34 37.93
N ASN A 584 3.84 -12.81 38.86
CA ASN A 584 4.38 -11.95 39.92
C ASN A 584 5.43 -11.03 39.32
N PHE A 585 5.40 -9.75 39.67
CA PHE A 585 6.43 -8.81 39.28
C PHE A 585 7.15 -8.25 40.51
N GLN A 586 8.42 -7.93 40.32
CA GLN A 586 9.24 -7.18 41.26
C GLN A 586 10.00 -6.11 40.46
N VAL A 587 9.91 -4.86 40.90
CA VAL A 587 10.53 -3.70 40.27
C VAL A 587 11.41 -3.00 41.31
N ARG A 588 12.56 -2.52 40.87
CA ARG A 588 13.41 -1.60 41.62
C ARG A 588 13.44 -0.28 40.88
N VAL A 589 13.27 0.80 41.62
CA VAL A 589 13.34 2.17 41.07
C VAL A 589 14.31 2.96 41.95
N THR A 590 15.24 3.60 41.32
CA THR A 590 16.17 4.54 41.96
C THR A 590 16.25 5.80 41.13
N ASP A 591 16.27 6.93 41.83
CA ASP A 591 16.43 8.22 41.19
C ASP A 591 17.65 8.91 41.77
N ALA A 592 18.35 9.65 40.91
CA ALA A 592 19.60 10.24 41.28
C ALA A 592 19.46 11.47 42.18
N GLU A 593 18.36 12.20 42.04
CA GLU A 593 18.01 13.41 42.78
C GLU A 593 17.06 13.10 43.92
N ASP A 594 16.03 12.27 43.67
CA ASP A 594 14.97 11.95 44.61
C ASP A 594 15.30 10.71 45.49
N GLY A 595 16.30 9.89 45.12
CA GLY A 595 16.64 8.66 45.82
C GLY A 595 15.62 7.54 45.56
N ASN A 596 14.98 7.05 46.65
CA ASN A 596 13.92 6.06 46.54
C ASN A 596 12.56 6.74 46.39
N LEU A 597 11.98 6.58 45.18
CA LEU A 597 10.66 7.10 44.89
C LEU A 597 9.56 6.27 45.58
N ALA A 598 8.45 6.92 45.96
CA ALA A 598 7.33 6.27 46.59
C ALA A 598 6.73 5.16 45.69
N PRO A 599 6.44 3.96 46.26
CA PRO A 599 5.92 2.82 45.48
C PRO A 599 4.67 3.15 44.64
N GLU A 600 3.84 4.05 45.12
CA GLU A 600 2.59 4.49 44.49
C GLU A 600 2.82 5.22 43.18
N ARG A 601 4.03 5.70 42.89
CA ARG A 601 4.44 6.32 41.63
C ARG A 601 4.87 5.33 40.58
N VAL A 602 5.10 4.08 40.96
CA VAL A 602 5.49 3.02 40.07
C VAL A 602 4.25 2.37 39.48
N THR A 603 4.12 2.43 38.18
CA THR A 603 3.02 1.82 37.44
C THR A 603 3.56 0.61 36.68
N VAL A 604 2.94 -0.55 36.87
CA VAL A 604 3.28 -1.77 36.12
C VAL A 604 2.07 -2.20 35.31
N GLN A 605 2.28 -2.40 34.04
CA GLN A 605 1.25 -2.84 33.10
C GLN A 605 1.66 -4.14 32.43
N GLY A 606 0.69 -5.05 32.27
CA GLY A 606 0.83 -6.24 31.48
C GLY A 606 -0.03 -6.18 30.24
N ALA A 607 0.54 -6.34 29.06
CA ALA A 607 -0.19 -6.34 27.80
C ALA A 607 0.27 -7.46 26.87
N TYR A 608 -0.69 -8.11 26.19
CA TYR A 608 -0.37 -9.03 25.13
C TYR A 608 -0.06 -8.25 23.85
N ARG A 609 1.08 -8.56 23.23
CA ARG A 609 1.51 -8.05 21.95
C ARG A 609 1.59 -9.21 20.96
N ALA A 610 0.82 -9.15 19.88
CA ALA A 610 0.87 -10.15 18.82
C ALA A 610 2.30 -10.30 18.27
N ALA A 611 2.64 -11.47 17.75
CA ALA A 611 3.96 -11.72 17.19
C ALA A 611 4.26 -10.71 16.10
N ARG A 612 5.45 -10.09 16.20
CA ARG A 612 6.06 -9.34 15.12
C ARG A 612 7.29 -10.12 14.68
N SER A 613 7.30 -10.59 13.45
CA SER A 613 8.52 -11.11 12.86
C SER A 613 9.40 -9.91 12.46
N GLY A 614 10.40 -9.56 13.25
CA GLY A 614 11.30 -8.43 13.00
C GLY A 614 10.53 -7.10 12.78
N ASP A 615 10.87 -6.32 11.75
CA ASP A 615 10.06 -5.22 11.21
C ASP A 615 8.87 -5.73 10.37
N ALA A 616 8.61 -7.03 10.33
CA ALA A 616 7.55 -7.64 9.56
C ALA A 616 6.22 -7.60 10.32
N VAL A 617 5.22 -7.13 9.63
CA VAL A 617 3.80 -7.20 9.98
C VAL A 617 3.39 -8.67 10.21
N HIS A 618 2.51 -8.95 11.20
CA HIS A 618 1.95 -10.30 11.43
C HIS A 618 1.60 -10.98 10.09
N PRO A 619 1.98 -12.24 9.83
CA PRO A 619 1.78 -12.86 8.52
C PRO A 619 0.35 -12.76 7.99
N ALA A 620 -0.66 -12.95 8.84
CA ALA A 620 -2.05 -12.71 8.48
C ALA A 620 -2.30 -11.27 8.08
N LEU A 621 -1.80 -10.30 8.86
CA LEU A 621 -1.95 -8.87 8.57
C LEU A 621 -1.21 -8.51 7.28
N ALA A 622 -0.01 -9.04 7.06
CA ALA A 622 0.75 -8.86 5.82
C ALA A 622 0.02 -9.44 4.59
N MET A 623 -0.62 -10.61 4.73
CA MET A 623 -1.46 -11.18 3.68
C MET A 623 -2.70 -10.33 3.44
N MET A 624 -3.39 -9.92 4.50
CA MET A 624 -4.58 -9.07 4.41
C MET A 624 -4.28 -7.69 3.85
N GLN A 625 -3.08 -7.13 4.08
CA GLN A 625 -2.63 -5.86 3.51
C GLN A 625 -2.26 -5.98 2.03
N ARG A 626 -1.72 -7.13 1.61
CA ARG A 626 -1.40 -7.41 0.21
C ARG A 626 -2.62 -7.80 -0.63
N THR A 627 -3.73 -8.07 0.03
CA THR A 627 -5.00 -8.45 -0.61
C THR A 627 -6.08 -7.40 -0.34
N THR A 628 -7.29 -7.58 -0.87
CA THR A 628 -8.39 -6.61 -0.78
C THR A 628 -8.97 -6.38 0.60
N CYS A 629 -8.55 -7.14 1.61
CA CYS A 629 -9.23 -7.14 2.90
C CYS A 629 -9.38 -5.72 3.48
N PHE A 630 -8.32 -4.92 3.43
CA PHE A 630 -8.33 -3.54 3.92
C PHE A 630 -9.01 -2.53 2.98
N ALA A 631 -9.42 -2.94 1.79
CA ALA A 631 -10.26 -2.11 0.93
C ALA A 631 -11.65 -1.91 1.53
N CYS A 632 -12.21 -2.96 2.17
CA CYS A 632 -13.56 -2.96 2.73
C CYS A 632 -13.60 -2.96 4.26
N HIS A 633 -12.53 -3.37 4.94
CA HIS A 633 -12.44 -3.50 6.38
C HIS A 633 -11.30 -2.65 6.95
N THR A 634 -11.49 -2.09 8.12
CA THR A 634 -10.40 -1.50 8.91
C THR A 634 -10.23 -2.27 10.21
N VAL A 635 -9.20 -1.99 10.98
CA VAL A 635 -8.98 -2.69 12.24
C VAL A 635 -10.02 -2.31 13.30
N ARG A 636 -10.37 -1.02 13.44
CA ARG A 636 -11.18 -0.52 14.55
C ARG A 636 -12.47 0.18 14.15
N GLU A 637 -12.53 0.78 12.99
CA GLU A 637 -13.64 1.60 12.52
C GLU A 637 -14.39 0.90 11.39
N LYS A 638 -15.71 1.09 11.35
CA LYS A 638 -16.55 0.56 10.28
C LYS A 638 -16.23 1.28 8.96
N SER A 639 -16.12 0.51 7.89
CA SER A 639 -15.94 1.00 6.52
C SER A 639 -17.07 0.47 5.62
N ALA A 640 -16.80 0.05 4.39
CA ALA A 640 -17.77 -0.66 3.54
C ALA A 640 -18.25 -1.97 4.19
N GLY A 641 -17.34 -2.67 4.87
CA GLY A 641 -17.62 -3.79 5.76
C GLY A 641 -17.49 -3.43 7.24
N PRO A 642 -17.87 -4.34 8.14
CA PRO A 642 -17.62 -4.18 9.57
C PRO A 642 -16.12 -4.12 9.85
N SER A 643 -15.71 -3.40 10.90
CA SER A 643 -14.31 -3.44 11.34
C SER A 643 -13.93 -4.84 11.83
N TYR A 644 -12.65 -5.17 11.76
CA TYR A 644 -12.17 -6.44 12.30
C TYR A 644 -12.44 -6.58 13.80
N LEU A 645 -12.40 -5.48 14.55
CA LEU A 645 -12.76 -5.47 15.96
C LEU A 645 -14.26 -5.76 16.20
N GLU A 646 -15.17 -5.22 15.36
CA GLU A 646 -16.59 -5.57 15.42
C GLU A 646 -16.84 -7.04 15.08
N ILE A 647 -16.15 -7.57 14.06
CA ILE A 647 -16.19 -9.00 13.72
C ILE A 647 -15.69 -9.82 14.90
N ALA A 648 -14.55 -9.47 15.48
CA ALA A 648 -13.98 -10.16 16.62
C ALA A 648 -14.96 -10.19 17.82
N ARG A 649 -15.57 -9.05 18.17
CA ARG A 649 -16.55 -8.93 19.26
C ARG A 649 -17.82 -9.75 18.99
N LYS A 650 -18.31 -9.74 17.75
CA LYS A 650 -19.51 -10.53 17.36
C LYS A 650 -19.30 -12.02 17.53
N TYR A 651 -18.13 -12.51 17.18
CA TYR A 651 -17.82 -13.95 17.16
C TYR A 651 -17.01 -14.43 18.36
N GLN A 652 -16.70 -13.59 19.36
CA GLN A 652 -15.84 -13.94 20.50
C GLN A 652 -16.29 -15.16 21.31
N ASN A 653 -17.60 -15.43 21.34
CA ASN A 653 -18.20 -16.54 22.10
C ASN A 653 -18.76 -17.65 21.18
N ASP A 654 -18.49 -17.61 19.89
CA ASP A 654 -18.93 -18.62 18.91
C ASP A 654 -17.81 -19.66 18.75
N ALA A 655 -18.02 -20.87 19.26
CA ALA A 655 -17.00 -21.93 19.25
C ALA A 655 -16.46 -22.24 17.83
N PRO A 656 -17.30 -22.34 16.76
CA PRO A 656 -16.80 -22.55 15.40
C PRO A 656 -16.50 -21.25 14.63
N ALA A 657 -16.24 -20.13 15.34
CA ALA A 657 -16.01 -18.82 14.69
C ALA A 657 -14.84 -18.83 13.69
N ARG A 658 -13.77 -19.53 14.03
CA ARG A 658 -12.57 -19.64 13.21
C ARG A 658 -12.88 -20.24 11.84
N GLU A 659 -13.57 -21.37 11.85
CA GLU A 659 -13.96 -22.13 10.65
C GLU A 659 -15.00 -21.37 9.83
N LYS A 660 -15.98 -20.75 10.50
CA LYS A 660 -17.01 -19.93 9.85
C LYS A 660 -16.40 -18.70 9.16
N LEU A 661 -15.47 -18.00 9.82
CA LEU A 661 -14.83 -16.83 9.25
C LEU A 661 -13.89 -17.23 8.11
N ALA A 662 -13.12 -18.31 8.26
CA ALA A 662 -12.24 -18.81 7.22
C ALA A 662 -13.03 -19.21 5.95
N ALA A 663 -14.12 -19.96 6.11
CA ALA A 663 -15.02 -20.31 5.01
C ALA A 663 -15.65 -19.05 4.38
N LYS A 664 -16.06 -18.06 5.21
CA LYS A 664 -16.62 -16.80 4.73
C LYS A 664 -15.64 -15.98 3.91
N ILE A 665 -14.36 -15.95 4.27
CA ILE A 665 -13.32 -15.28 3.49
C ILE A 665 -13.21 -15.94 2.11
N ILE A 666 -13.20 -17.27 2.03
CA ILE A 666 -13.06 -17.99 0.75
C ILE A 666 -14.31 -17.79 -0.12
N SER A 667 -15.51 -18.00 0.44
CA SER A 667 -16.77 -18.05 -0.33
C SER A 667 -17.45 -16.70 -0.51
N GLY A 668 -17.08 -15.68 0.29
CA GLY A 668 -17.78 -14.40 0.28
C GLY A 668 -19.23 -14.47 0.77
N GLY A 669 -20.07 -13.52 0.34
CA GLY A 669 -21.51 -13.46 0.58
C GLY A 669 -21.97 -12.41 1.59
N GLY A 670 -23.29 -12.18 1.70
CA GLY A 670 -23.95 -11.12 2.46
C GLY A 670 -24.80 -11.57 3.64
N GLY A 671 -25.60 -10.65 4.16
CA GLY A 671 -26.71 -10.89 5.09
C GLY A 671 -26.39 -10.90 6.59
N VAL A 672 -25.15 -11.13 6.99
CA VAL A 672 -24.77 -11.24 8.42
C VAL A 672 -24.74 -9.89 9.13
N TRP A 673 -24.51 -8.82 8.37
CA TRP A 673 -24.33 -7.43 8.86
C TRP A 673 -25.37 -6.46 8.31
N GLY A 674 -26.52 -6.99 7.85
CA GLY A 674 -27.61 -6.22 7.24
C GLY A 674 -27.53 -6.13 5.72
N PRO A 675 -28.32 -5.27 5.07
CA PRO A 675 -28.42 -5.14 3.61
C PRO A 675 -27.26 -4.30 3.04
N HIS A 676 -26.03 -4.61 3.43
CA HIS A 676 -24.83 -3.97 2.91
C HIS A 676 -24.26 -4.76 1.73
N ILE A 677 -23.26 -4.19 1.08
CA ILE A 677 -22.54 -4.83 -0.03
C ILE A 677 -22.05 -6.21 0.40
N PRO A 678 -22.37 -7.26 -0.36
CA PRO A 678 -21.86 -8.59 -0.07
C PRO A 678 -20.34 -8.61 -0.09
N MET A 679 -19.72 -9.27 0.89
CA MET A 679 -18.28 -9.52 0.87
C MET A 679 -17.95 -10.32 -0.39
N PRO A 680 -17.02 -9.86 -1.24
CA PRO A 680 -16.57 -10.64 -2.39
C PRO A 680 -15.84 -11.91 -1.93
N PRO A 681 -15.89 -13.01 -2.70
CA PRO A 681 -15.11 -14.21 -2.41
C PRO A 681 -13.62 -13.97 -2.63
N HIS A 682 -12.80 -14.64 -1.82
CA HIS A 682 -11.34 -14.62 -1.91
C HIS A 682 -10.79 -16.04 -2.11
N PRO A 683 -11.11 -16.72 -3.24
CA PRO A 683 -10.71 -18.09 -3.50
C PRO A 683 -9.20 -18.27 -3.74
N GLN A 684 -8.47 -17.18 -3.88
CA GLN A 684 -6.99 -17.19 -3.99
C GLN A 684 -6.30 -17.57 -2.67
N HIS A 685 -7.01 -17.54 -1.55
CA HIS A 685 -6.49 -17.92 -0.25
C HIS A 685 -6.80 -19.38 0.07
N THR A 686 -5.79 -20.06 0.59
CA THR A 686 -5.95 -21.41 1.13
C THR A 686 -6.74 -21.38 2.44
N LEU A 687 -7.30 -22.54 2.84
CA LEU A 687 -7.99 -22.66 4.12
C LEU A 687 -7.10 -22.29 5.30
N GLY A 688 -5.82 -22.68 5.27
CA GLY A 688 -4.87 -22.34 6.35
C GLY A 688 -4.57 -20.86 6.45
N GLU A 689 -4.40 -20.16 5.31
CA GLU A 689 -4.24 -18.71 5.28
C GLU A 689 -5.47 -18.00 5.85
N THR A 690 -6.68 -18.41 5.45
CA THR A 690 -7.92 -17.79 5.94
C THR A 690 -8.18 -18.12 7.41
N GLN A 691 -7.77 -19.27 7.89
CA GLN A 691 -7.79 -19.62 9.31
C GLN A 691 -6.82 -18.74 10.11
N LEU A 692 -5.62 -18.46 9.59
CA LEU A 692 -4.67 -17.57 10.23
C LEU A 692 -5.20 -16.11 10.27
N MET A 693 -5.88 -15.67 9.20
CA MET A 693 -6.57 -14.37 9.17
C MET A 693 -7.71 -14.32 10.21
N ALA A 694 -8.51 -15.38 10.29
CA ALA A 694 -9.59 -15.49 11.28
C ALA A 694 -9.05 -15.47 12.72
N ASP A 695 -7.91 -16.13 12.97
CA ASP A 695 -7.25 -16.14 14.28
C ASP A 695 -6.77 -14.74 14.66
N TRP A 696 -6.16 -14.01 13.72
CA TRP A 696 -5.75 -12.62 13.96
C TRP A 696 -6.96 -11.73 14.25
N ILE A 697 -8.03 -11.81 13.44
CA ILE A 697 -9.26 -11.04 13.63
C ILE A 697 -9.86 -11.31 15.02
N LEU A 698 -10.08 -12.57 15.35
CA LEU A 698 -10.68 -12.96 16.64
C LEU A 698 -9.80 -12.58 17.83
N GLY A 699 -8.48 -12.51 17.62
CA GLY A 699 -7.52 -12.00 18.59
C GLY A 699 -7.75 -10.56 19.01
N LEU A 700 -8.31 -9.72 18.11
CA LEU A 700 -8.55 -8.29 18.39
C LEU A 700 -9.55 -8.03 19.53
N ALA A 701 -10.57 -8.89 19.69
CA ALA A 701 -11.56 -8.75 20.77
C ALA A 701 -11.00 -9.18 22.14
N ARG A 702 -9.89 -9.91 22.12
CA ARG A 702 -9.25 -10.47 23.31
C ARG A 702 -8.08 -9.64 23.81
N SER A 703 -7.75 -8.53 23.14
CA SER A 703 -6.81 -7.54 23.71
C SER A 703 -7.48 -6.88 24.89
N PRO A 704 -7.11 -7.22 26.14
CA PRO A 704 -7.71 -6.57 27.30
C PRO A 704 -7.20 -5.14 27.38
N GLU A 705 -7.97 -4.30 27.98
CA GLU A 705 -7.47 -3.07 28.56
C GLU A 705 -6.31 -3.45 29.51
N ALA A 706 -5.12 -2.88 29.28
CA ALA A 706 -3.96 -3.13 30.09
C ALA A 706 -4.30 -2.78 31.53
N THR A 707 -4.36 -3.78 32.40
CA THR A 707 -4.59 -3.56 33.82
C THR A 707 -3.31 -2.98 34.39
N ALA A 708 -3.36 -1.70 34.77
CA ALA A 708 -2.26 -1.06 35.46
C ALA A 708 -2.34 -1.38 36.95
N VAL A 709 -1.23 -1.79 37.54
CA VAL A 709 -1.04 -2.05 38.95
C VAL A 709 0.02 -1.07 39.46
N THR A 710 -0.20 -0.45 40.59
CA THR A 710 0.77 0.43 41.26
C THR A 710 1.56 -0.35 42.32
N GLY A 711 2.84 -0.04 42.44
CA GLY A 711 3.72 -0.64 43.46
C GLY A 711 4.98 -1.29 42.89
N LEU A 712 5.93 -1.58 43.80
CA LEU A 712 7.20 -2.24 43.50
C LEU A 712 7.07 -3.77 43.34
N THR A 713 6.02 -4.33 43.93
CA THR A 713 5.71 -5.78 43.86
C THR A 713 4.22 -5.96 43.63
N GLY A 714 3.84 -7.01 42.95
CA GLY A 714 2.43 -7.31 42.75
C GLY A 714 2.24 -8.40 41.69
N THR A 715 1.06 -8.46 41.13
CA THR A 715 0.72 -9.45 40.11
C THR A 715 0.04 -8.77 38.93
N VAL A 716 0.39 -9.19 37.71
CA VAL A 716 -0.36 -8.88 36.51
C VAL A 716 -0.97 -10.16 35.95
N LYS A 717 -2.23 -10.10 35.56
CA LYS A 717 -2.90 -11.26 34.96
C LYS A 717 -2.55 -11.34 33.51
N THR A 718 -2.01 -12.47 33.09
CA THR A 718 -1.85 -12.76 31.66
C THR A 718 -3.24 -12.97 31.08
N THR A 719 -3.54 -12.27 30.01
CA THR A 719 -4.83 -12.43 29.41
C THR A 719 -5.02 -13.83 28.89
N ALA A 720 -6.19 -14.36 29.12
CA ALA A 720 -6.63 -15.62 28.54
C ALA A 720 -6.89 -15.44 27.03
N GLY A 721 -5.84 -15.20 26.26
CA GLY A 721 -5.84 -15.55 24.86
C GLY A 721 -5.92 -17.08 24.87
N GLY A 722 -7.10 -17.66 24.62
CA GLY A 722 -7.28 -19.11 24.70
C GLY A 722 -6.15 -19.85 23.99
N GLU A 723 -6.07 -21.14 24.04
CA GLU A 723 -5.02 -22.06 23.52
C GLU A 723 -4.43 -21.77 22.13
N ARG A 724 -4.61 -20.55 21.61
CA ARG A 724 -4.21 -20.07 20.31
C ARG A 724 -2.74 -19.69 20.30
N GLN A 725 -2.04 -20.44 19.49
CA GLN A 725 -0.62 -20.38 19.22
C GLN A 725 -0.36 -19.33 18.15
N ASP A 726 -0.55 -18.05 18.47
CA ASP A 726 -0.29 -16.96 17.53
C ASP A 726 1.15 -16.40 17.60
N GLY A 727 2.00 -17.03 18.44
CA GLY A 727 3.40 -16.65 18.59
C GLY A 727 3.64 -15.28 19.24
N GLY A 728 2.60 -14.63 19.80
CA GLY A 728 2.71 -13.35 20.47
C GLY A 728 3.46 -13.41 21.78
N VAL A 729 3.74 -12.25 22.37
CA VAL A 729 4.45 -12.08 23.62
C VAL A 729 3.60 -11.30 24.62
N PHE A 730 3.75 -11.62 25.90
CA PHE A 730 3.20 -10.82 26.98
C PHE A 730 4.28 -9.84 27.46
N VAL A 731 4.01 -8.55 27.35
CA VAL A 731 4.95 -7.48 27.70
C VAL A 731 4.57 -6.93 29.07
N ILE A 732 5.53 -6.90 29.98
CA ILE A 732 5.41 -6.22 31.26
C ILE A 732 6.20 -4.92 31.14
N THR A 733 5.55 -3.79 31.30
CA THR A 733 6.14 -2.46 31.30
C THR A 733 6.03 -1.86 32.70
N ALA A 734 7.16 -1.54 33.31
CA ALA A 734 7.22 -0.77 34.55
C ALA A 734 7.64 0.67 34.23
N ALA A 735 7.00 1.66 34.85
CA ALA A 735 7.34 3.07 34.64
C ALA A 735 7.19 3.85 35.94
N CYS A 736 8.04 4.85 36.11
CA CYS A 736 8.00 5.79 37.22
C CYS A 736 8.32 7.19 36.71
N GLN A 737 7.77 8.21 37.36
CA GLN A 737 8.07 9.60 37.14
C GLN A 737 8.64 10.21 38.42
N ASP A 738 9.78 10.96 38.29
CA ASP A 738 10.39 11.68 39.39
C ASP A 738 9.60 12.95 39.83
N ASN A 739 10.12 13.71 40.76
CA ASN A 739 9.55 14.97 41.19
C ASN A 739 9.98 16.19 40.37
N GLY A 740 10.97 15.98 39.47
CA GLY A 740 11.74 17.06 38.89
C GLY A 740 12.80 17.61 39.87
N ALA A 741 13.79 18.28 39.37
CA ALA A 741 14.85 18.86 40.19
C ALA A 741 15.28 20.24 39.66
N ALA A 742 15.77 21.11 40.54
CA ALA A 742 16.33 22.42 40.18
C ALA A 742 15.41 23.29 39.29
N GLY A 743 14.09 23.20 39.45
CA GLY A 743 13.11 23.92 38.63
C GLY A 743 12.84 23.28 37.27
N LEU A 744 13.42 22.12 37.00
CA LEU A 744 13.20 21.32 35.79
C LEU A 744 11.95 20.42 35.93
N PRO A 745 11.26 20.14 34.81
CA PRO A 745 10.08 19.30 34.81
C PRO A 745 10.41 17.85 35.21
N PRO A 746 9.43 17.11 35.75
CA PRO A 746 9.56 15.69 36.02
C PRO A 746 9.91 14.89 34.77
N LEU A 747 10.81 13.92 34.94
CA LEU A 747 11.20 12.98 33.88
C LEU A 747 10.62 11.59 34.16
N ARG A 748 10.41 10.81 33.10
CA ARG A 748 9.86 9.46 33.18
C ARG A 748 10.92 8.43 32.83
N GLY A 749 11.14 7.48 33.73
CA GLY A 749 11.88 6.26 33.50
C GLY A 749 10.95 5.08 33.22
N SER A 750 11.40 4.12 32.40
CA SER A 750 10.63 2.88 32.16
C SER A 750 11.54 1.71 31.78
N ALA A 751 11.04 0.49 32.03
CA ALA A 751 11.66 -0.77 31.61
C ALA A 751 10.60 -1.71 31.07
N GLU A 752 10.98 -2.56 30.13
CA GLU A 752 10.11 -3.60 29.54
C GLU A 752 10.77 -4.98 29.65
N HIS A 753 10.00 -5.99 30.07
CA HIS A 753 10.32 -7.39 29.94
C HIS A 753 9.31 -8.10 29.05
N ILE A 754 9.81 -9.02 28.22
CA ILE A 754 9.02 -9.81 27.28
C ILE A 754 8.92 -11.24 27.83
N LEU A 755 7.71 -11.81 27.82
CA LEU A 755 7.46 -13.22 28.11
C LEU A 755 6.88 -13.91 26.87
N HIS A 756 7.39 -15.07 26.52
CA HIS A 756 6.94 -15.86 25.38
C HIS A 756 5.82 -16.84 25.75
N ALA A 757 4.92 -17.11 24.84
CA ALA A 757 4.03 -18.25 24.97
C ALA A 757 4.86 -19.55 24.92
N ARG A 758 4.54 -20.58 25.79
CA ARG A 758 5.30 -21.84 25.82
C ARG A 758 5.21 -22.63 24.52
N LYS A 759 4.15 -22.50 23.78
CA LYS A 759 4.00 -23.14 22.48
C LYS A 759 4.05 -22.08 21.38
N ARG A 760 5.02 -22.19 20.49
CA ARG A 760 5.24 -21.23 19.40
C ARG A 760 5.17 -21.92 18.06
N LYS A 761 4.38 -21.38 17.15
CA LYS A 761 4.35 -21.81 15.74
C LYS A 761 5.68 -21.45 15.05
N ALA A 762 6.25 -22.41 14.35
CA ALA A 762 7.51 -22.20 13.63
C ALA A 762 7.34 -21.22 12.45
N ALA A 763 6.18 -21.18 11.81
CA ALA A 763 5.84 -20.22 10.76
C ALA A 763 5.85 -18.77 11.24
N LEU A 764 5.75 -18.53 12.56
CA LEU A 764 5.77 -17.20 13.20
C LEU A 764 7.14 -16.88 13.82
N HIS A 765 8.20 -17.25 13.12
CA HIS A 765 9.59 -16.95 13.49
C HIS A 765 9.95 -15.48 13.27
N ASP A 766 10.97 -14.99 13.99
CA ASP A 766 11.40 -13.58 13.91
C ASP A 766 12.36 -13.33 12.73
N ALA A 767 13.14 -14.34 12.33
CA ALA A 767 14.02 -14.30 11.15
C ALA A 767 14.29 -15.73 10.64
N SER A 768 14.67 -15.87 9.39
CA SER A 768 15.00 -17.16 8.78
C SER A 768 15.89 -17.03 7.54
N GLN A 769 16.50 -18.17 7.17
CA GLN A 769 17.18 -18.36 5.89
C GLN A 769 16.96 -19.80 5.43
N GLY A 770 16.62 -19.99 4.13
CA GLY A 770 16.33 -21.32 3.58
C GLY A 770 15.05 -21.93 4.19
N VAL A 771 14.08 -21.07 4.51
CA VAL A 771 12.77 -21.45 5.06
C VAL A 771 11.67 -20.83 4.21
N GLU A 772 10.67 -21.62 3.88
CA GLU A 772 9.43 -21.20 3.24
C GLU A 772 8.26 -21.43 4.21
N VAL A 773 7.36 -20.47 4.33
CA VAL A 773 6.12 -20.66 5.08
C VAL A 773 5.08 -21.24 4.13
N VAL A 774 4.63 -22.46 4.42
CA VAL A 774 3.68 -23.20 3.57
C VAL A 774 2.42 -23.55 4.34
N ASP A 775 1.31 -23.68 3.62
CA ASP A 775 0.06 -24.17 4.18
C ASP A 775 -0.02 -25.70 4.11
N PHE A 776 -0.21 -26.32 5.25
CA PHE A 776 -0.34 -27.77 5.35
C PHE A 776 -1.80 -28.14 5.68
N MET A 777 -2.54 -28.48 4.63
CA MET A 777 -3.99 -28.74 4.67
C MET A 777 -4.37 -30.05 5.41
N GLU A 778 -3.49 -31.04 5.45
CA GLU A 778 -3.77 -32.30 6.11
C GLU A 778 -3.82 -32.18 7.64
N GLY A 779 -4.94 -32.57 8.22
CA GLY A 779 -5.11 -32.61 9.67
C GLY A 779 -5.34 -31.25 10.35
N GLY A 780 -5.63 -30.18 9.61
CA GLY A 780 -6.00 -28.87 10.19
C GLY A 780 -4.84 -28.11 10.86
N HIS A 781 -3.59 -28.36 10.42
CA HIS A 781 -2.38 -27.81 11.07
C HIS A 781 -2.07 -26.37 10.69
N GLY A 782 -2.63 -25.87 9.56
CA GLY A 782 -2.40 -24.49 9.07
C GLY A 782 -0.94 -24.27 8.61
N LEU A 783 -0.45 -23.05 8.76
CA LEU A 783 0.88 -22.67 8.29
C LEU A 783 2.01 -23.37 9.08
N VAL A 784 3.00 -23.88 8.36
CA VAL A 784 4.22 -24.50 8.89
C VAL A 784 5.45 -23.89 8.26
N ALA A 785 6.61 -24.03 8.90
CA ALA A 785 7.90 -23.63 8.37
C ALA A 785 8.55 -24.80 7.64
N ARG A 786 8.75 -24.69 6.34
CA ARG A 786 9.42 -25.68 5.48
C ARG A 786 10.90 -25.36 5.36
N LEU A 787 11.75 -26.22 5.87
CA LEU A 787 13.18 -25.99 5.91
C LEU A 787 13.93 -26.83 4.86
N THR A 788 14.98 -26.21 4.27
CA THR A 788 15.98 -26.90 3.44
C THR A 788 17.16 -27.37 4.29
N HIS A 789 18.08 -28.17 3.73
CA HIS A 789 19.36 -28.47 4.40
C HIS A 789 20.14 -27.19 4.69
N GLY A 790 20.57 -26.99 5.95
CA GLY A 790 21.22 -25.75 6.40
C GLY A 790 20.26 -24.55 6.57
N GLY A 791 18.98 -24.74 6.26
CA GLY A 791 17.95 -23.76 6.54
C GLY A 791 17.71 -23.61 8.03
N TRP A 792 17.45 -22.38 8.46
CA TRP A 792 17.23 -22.06 9.88
C TRP A 792 16.14 -21.01 10.06
N LEU A 793 15.48 -21.08 11.21
CA LEU A 793 14.57 -20.05 11.73
C LEU A 793 14.96 -19.66 13.14
N LYS A 794 14.57 -18.46 13.58
CA LYS A 794 14.98 -17.85 14.83
C LYS A 794 13.79 -17.33 15.64
N PHE A 795 13.84 -17.58 16.97
CA PHE A 795 13.05 -16.88 17.97
C PHE A 795 13.96 -15.99 18.80
N SER A 796 13.68 -14.69 18.84
CA SER A 796 14.54 -13.70 19.49
C SER A 796 14.23 -13.56 20.97
N LYS A 797 15.27 -13.21 21.76
CA LYS A 797 15.18 -12.87 23.18
C LYS A 797 14.54 -13.96 24.05
N VAL A 798 14.96 -15.21 23.92
CA VAL A 798 14.47 -16.36 24.69
C VAL A 798 15.40 -16.63 25.90
N ASN A 799 14.80 -16.78 27.08
CA ASN A 799 15.48 -17.18 28.31
C ASN A 799 15.07 -18.62 28.72
N LEU A 800 15.99 -19.54 28.68
CA LEU A 800 15.74 -20.96 28.92
C LEU A 800 15.94 -21.42 30.39
N ALA A 801 16.22 -20.51 31.32
CA ALA A 801 16.53 -20.85 32.70
C ALA A 801 15.46 -21.73 33.40
N SER A 802 14.19 -21.57 33.02
CA SER A 802 13.06 -22.33 33.57
C SER A 802 12.62 -23.52 32.71
N ILE A 803 13.34 -23.86 31.63
CA ILE A 803 12.97 -24.88 30.66
C ILE A 803 13.80 -26.13 30.85
N GLU A 804 13.13 -27.31 30.89
CA GLU A 804 13.80 -28.61 30.99
C GLU A 804 13.94 -29.32 29.65
N SER A 805 12.97 -29.11 28.74
CA SER A 805 12.94 -29.77 27.44
C SER A 805 12.17 -28.99 26.39
N LEU A 806 12.46 -29.28 25.11
CA LEU A 806 11.71 -28.84 23.96
C LEU A 806 10.94 -30.01 23.35
N THR A 807 9.64 -29.84 23.10
CA THR A 807 8.90 -30.75 22.25
C THR A 807 8.73 -30.08 20.90
N LEU A 808 9.19 -30.77 19.85
CA LEU A 808 9.15 -30.31 18.46
C LEU A 808 8.11 -31.14 17.71
N ARG A 809 7.21 -30.52 17.00
CA ARG A 809 6.29 -31.20 16.08
C ARG A 809 6.70 -30.88 14.65
N PHE A 810 7.01 -31.91 13.88
CA PHE A 810 7.54 -31.77 12.52
C PHE A 810 7.22 -32.99 11.66
N ALA A 811 7.27 -32.82 10.33
CA ALA A 811 7.16 -33.87 9.32
C ALA A 811 8.46 -33.90 8.50
N PRO A 812 9.31 -34.96 8.64
CA PRO A 812 10.57 -35.06 7.92
C PRO A 812 10.36 -35.72 6.56
N PHE A 813 10.91 -35.11 5.50
CA PHE A 813 10.92 -35.67 4.14
C PHE A 813 12.18 -36.49 3.83
N ALA A 814 13.17 -36.42 4.71
CA ALA A 814 14.44 -37.12 4.60
C ALA A 814 14.98 -37.43 5.99
N ALA A 815 16.04 -38.26 6.07
CA ALA A 815 16.81 -38.39 7.29
C ALA A 815 17.42 -37.02 7.68
N VAL A 816 16.94 -36.41 8.76
CA VAL A 816 17.25 -35.04 9.18
C VAL A 816 17.43 -34.94 10.67
N ALA A 817 18.39 -34.12 11.11
CA ALA A 817 18.54 -33.70 12.51
C ALA A 817 18.13 -32.23 12.65
N LEU A 818 17.41 -31.89 13.72
CA LEU A 818 17.13 -30.53 14.13
C LEU A 818 18.01 -30.15 15.30
N GLU A 819 18.76 -29.05 15.13
CA GLU A 819 19.59 -28.43 16.16
C GLU A 819 18.94 -27.13 16.64
N ALA A 820 18.87 -26.93 17.95
CA ALA A 820 18.58 -25.65 18.58
C ALA A 820 19.87 -25.04 19.08
N ARG A 821 20.21 -23.82 18.67
CA ARG A 821 21.47 -23.12 18.95
C ARG A 821 21.22 -21.73 19.51
N ALA A 822 22.11 -21.26 20.38
CA ALA A 822 22.03 -19.94 20.97
C ALA A 822 22.77 -18.91 20.11
N GLY A 823 22.13 -17.72 19.89
CA GLY A 823 22.68 -16.57 19.23
C GLY A 823 22.68 -16.63 17.69
N SER A 824 23.25 -17.68 17.11
CA SER A 824 23.41 -17.82 15.65
C SER A 824 23.36 -19.29 15.21
N PRO A 825 23.24 -19.59 13.89
CA PRO A 825 23.31 -20.96 13.35
C PRO A 825 24.63 -21.69 13.67
N GLN A 826 25.69 -20.98 14.04
CA GLN A 826 26.99 -21.51 14.46
C GLN A 826 27.21 -21.40 15.97
N GLY A 827 26.24 -20.88 16.71
CA GLY A 827 26.32 -20.69 18.15
C GLY A 827 26.32 -21.98 18.95
N PRO A 828 26.44 -21.89 20.28
CA PRO A 828 26.42 -23.05 21.16
C PRO A 828 25.17 -23.91 20.97
N LEU A 829 25.37 -25.24 21.00
CA LEU A 829 24.26 -26.18 20.91
C LEU A 829 23.47 -26.16 22.23
N VAL A 830 22.18 -25.96 22.15
CA VAL A 830 21.21 -25.89 23.25
C VAL A 830 20.44 -27.21 23.37
N ALA A 831 20.02 -27.76 22.25
CA ALA A 831 19.31 -29.03 22.15
C ALA A 831 19.46 -29.61 20.74
N GLN A 832 19.32 -30.93 20.58
CA GLN A 832 19.28 -31.54 19.25
C GLN A 832 18.44 -32.81 19.27
N THR A 833 17.81 -33.10 18.13
CA THR A 833 17.31 -34.45 17.85
C THR A 833 18.48 -35.32 17.36
N GLY A 834 18.40 -36.63 17.51
CA GLY A 834 19.19 -37.52 16.68
C GLY A 834 18.75 -37.41 15.20
N PRO A 835 19.46 -38.15 14.29
CA PRO A 835 18.95 -38.35 12.94
C PRO A 835 17.55 -38.96 12.99
N LEU A 836 16.59 -38.35 12.31
CA LEU A 836 15.19 -38.75 12.28
C LEU A 836 14.87 -39.16 10.84
N ASP A 837 14.45 -40.40 10.63
CA ASP A 837 14.09 -40.90 9.31
C ASP A 837 12.87 -40.19 8.72
N ALA A 838 12.78 -40.16 7.38
CA ALA A 838 11.60 -39.73 6.68
C ALA A 838 10.34 -40.45 7.20
N ALA A 839 9.25 -39.72 7.32
CA ALA A 839 7.98 -40.28 7.79
C ALA A 839 6.81 -39.57 7.10
N ASP A 840 5.75 -40.33 6.91
CA ASP A 840 4.46 -39.78 6.46
C ASP A 840 3.76 -39.10 7.64
N GLY A 841 3.57 -37.77 7.51
CA GLY A 841 2.85 -36.96 8.50
C GLY A 841 3.70 -36.41 9.65
N PHE A 842 3.01 -35.65 10.53
CA PHE A 842 3.63 -35.00 11.68
C PHE A 842 3.85 -35.95 12.85
N ARG A 843 5.00 -35.81 13.47
CA ARG A 843 5.34 -36.48 14.73
C ARG A 843 5.92 -35.52 15.75
N GLU A 844 5.91 -35.90 17.02
CA GLU A 844 6.44 -35.10 18.12
C GLU A 844 7.67 -35.81 18.70
N VAL A 845 8.70 -35.03 18.99
CA VAL A 845 9.92 -35.46 19.65
C VAL A 845 10.24 -34.48 20.75
N THR A 846 10.51 -35.03 21.97
CA THR A 846 10.94 -34.24 23.12
C THR A 846 12.43 -34.45 23.37
N ILE A 847 13.16 -33.34 23.45
CA ILE A 847 14.61 -33.33 23.64
C ILE A 847 14.98 -32.49 24.87
N PRO A 848 15.98 -32.87 25.65
CA PRO A 848 16.45 -32.09 26.80
C PRO A 848 17.12 -30.80 26.35
N VAL A 849 17.08 -29.79 27.23
CA VAL A 849 17.67 -28.46 26.99
C VAL A 849 18.88 -28.27 27.90
N THR A 850 19.95 -27.79 27.31
CA THR A 850 21.08 -27.19 28.03
C THR A 850 20.92 -25.67 28.02
N ASP A 851 20.65 -25.06 29.16
CA ASP A 851 20.50 -23.61 29.28
C ASP A 851 21.84 -22.90 29.03
N PRO A 852 21.95 -22.04 28.00
CA PRO A 852 23.18 -21.30 27.70
C PRO A 852 23.41 -20.13 28.66
N GLY A 853 22.42 -19.83 29.52
CA GLY A 853 22.42 -18.68 30.42
C GLY A 853 21.93 -17.39 29.76
N GLY A 854 21.19 -16.57 30.54
CA GLY A 854 20.71 -15.28 30.10
C GLY A 854 19.64 -15.30 28.99
N VAL A 855 19.55 -14.19 28.26
CA VAL A 855 18.60 -14.00 27.17
C VAL A 855 19.32 -14.15 25.84
N ASN A 856 18.91 -15.09 25.02
CA ASN A 856 19.54 -15.40 23.74
C ASN A 856 18.51 -15.44 22.60
N ASP A 857 18.99 -15.22 21.38
CA ASP A 857 18.25 -15.63 20.19
C ASP A 857 18.33 -17.17 20.09
N LEU A 858 17.23 -17.86 19.86
CA LEU A 858 17.19 -19.31 19.73
C LEU A 858 16.95 -19.69 18.27
N VAL A 859 17.95 -20.35 17.67
CA VAL A 859 17.98 -20.70 16.25
C VAL A 859 17.70 -22.19 16.09
N PHE A 860 16.71 -22.56 15.27
CA PHE A 860 16.43 -23.94 14.87
C PHE A 860 16.98 -24.19 13.47
N LEU A 861 17.89 -25.14 13.34
CA LEU A 861 18.65 -25.43 12.13
C LEU A 861 18.43 -26.88 11.69
N ALA A 862 18.08 -27.10 10.41
CA ALA A 862 17.90 -28.43 9.83
C ALA A 862 19.19 -28.93 9.15
N ARG A 863 19.62 -30.16 9.49
CA ARG A 863 20.80 -30.80 8.91
C ARG A 863 20.49 -32.19 8.40
N THR A 864 21.00 -32.50 7.20
CA THR A 864 21.00 -33.87 6.62
C THR A 864 22.42 -34.30 6.33
N GLU A 865 22.71 -35.58 6.52
CA GLU A 865 23.98 -36.17 6.13
C GLU A 865 23.71 -37.38 5.21
N PRO A 866 24.15 -37.36 3.94
CA PRO A 866 24.81 -36.24 3.25
C PRO A 866 23.88 -35.04 2.98
N ALA A 867 24.48 -33.88 2.68
CA ALA A 867 23.74 -32.67 2.35
C ALA A 867 22.79 -32.90 1.16
N ARG A 868 21.52 -32.53 1.33
CA ARG A 868 20.47 -32.78 0.34
C ARG A 868 19.96 -31.46 -0.26
N LYS A 869 19.66 -31.47 -1.56
CA LYS A 869 18.96 -30.34 -2.23
C LYS A 869 17.44 -30.41 -1.97
N GLY A 870 16.80 -29.24 -1.87
CA GLY A 870 15.36 -29.11 -1.65
C GLY A 870 14.95 -29.15 -0.18
N SER A 871 13.65 -29.22 0.05
CA SER A 871 13.06 -29.24 1.40
C SER A 871 13.36 -30.57 2.11
N VAL A 872 13.66 -30.48 3.41
CA VAL A 872 14.02 -31.64 4.22
C VAL A 872 13.03 -31.93 5.35
N LEU A 873 12.31 -30.92 5.83
CA LEU A 873 11.26 -31.11 6.82
C LEU A 873 10.28 -29.93 6.85
N ASP A 874 9.09 -30.15 7.36
CA ASP A 874 8.13 -29.15 7.82
C ASP A 874 8.13 -29.10 9.34
N LEU A 875 8.40 -27.93 9.94
CA LEU A 875 8.31 -27.69 11.38
C LEU A 875 7.01 -26.93 11.69
N ASP A 876 6.15 -27.54 12.49
CA ASP A 876 4.84 -26.99 12.86
C ASP A 876 4.97 -26.03 14.05
N TRP A 877 5.40 -26.57 15.19
CA TRP A 877 5.56 -25.78 16.41
C TRP A 877 6.64 -26.33 17.32
N VAL A 878 7.06 -25.47 18.26
CA VAL A 878 7.98 -25.77 19.35
C VAL A 878 7.27 -25.48 20.68
N HIS A 879 7.28 -26.45 21.60
CA HIS A 879 6.79 -26.29 22.97
C HIS A 879 7.93 -26.33 23.97
N PHE A 880 7.96 -25.35 24.88
CA PHE A 880 8.96 -25.13 25.91
C PHE A 880 8.44 -25.68 27.27
N ALA A 881 8.85 -26.87 27.65
CA ALA A 881 8.39 -27.51 28.89
C ALA A 881 9.10 -26.94 30.14
N LYS A 882 8.28 -26.57 31.15
CA LYS A 882 8.78 -26.01 32.42
C LYS A 882 9.52 -27.07 33.24
N LYS A 883 10.65 -26.69 33.89
CA LYS A 883 11.31 -27.52 34.92
C LYS A 883 10.31 -27.88 36.01
N LYS A 884 10.23 -29.18 36.32
CA LYS A 884 9.41 -29.64 37.45
C LYS A 884 10.05 -29.12 38.74
N THR A 885 9.30 -28.33 39.51
CA THR A 885 9.74 -27.99 40.88
C THR A 885 9.76 -29.26 41.68
N PRO A 886 10.89 -29.62 42.38
CA PRO A 886 10.87 -30.74 43.29
C PRO A 886 9.72 -30.55 44.29
N ALA A 887 8.90 -31.59 44.49
CA ALA A 887 7.86 -31.56 45.51
C ALA A 887 8.56 -31.25 46.85
N ALA A 888 8.15 -30.15 47.53
CA ALA A 888 8.63 -29.85 48.85
C ALA A 888 8.39 -31.11 49.72
N ALA A 889 9.47 -31.67 50.28
CA ALA A 889 9.35 -32.78 51.24
C ALA A 889 8.38 -32.29 52.31
N ARG A 890 7.24 -32.93 52.46
CA ARG A 890 6.32 -32.64 53.56
C ARG A 890 7.10 -32.89 54.85
N PRO A 891 7.05 -31.95 55.80
CA PRO A 891 7.70 -32.10 57.07
C PRO A 891 7.16 -33.31 57.86
#